data_7da3412523252405b9f2a98d3f3329e8
#
_entry.id   7da3412523252405b9f2a98d3f3329e8
#
_cell.length_a   1.000
_cell.length_b   1.000
_cell.length_c   1.000
_cell.angle_alpha   90.00
_cell.angle_beta   90.00
_cell.angle_gamma   90.00
#
_symmetry.space_group_name_H-M   'P 1'
#
loop_
_entity.id
_entity.type
_entity.pdbx_description
1 polymer ?
#
loop_
_entity_poly.entity_id
_entity_poly.type
_entity_poly.pdbx_seq_one_letter_code
_entity_poly.pdbx_strand_id
1 'polypeptide(L)'
;MSAGPSDTRVDVPDRSAGTFAPLRAQLEAAATTFAGGPGAVAEILTGIVDDVDRALGEELEIFPVCHHSPASALAMARRLREKQPAVIYLELCEDLRPLLEELRNCRLPVALQAFASDLDGFPSAWAPLNIVAPISEASAEYQAIAYALETPGVELVLVDRSADHVFQWTPTASAEPASDAGPESGEDDATPDGSGGQPAEEAALHGEAVGIGMGDLRPRFAELRSYLLHHGRVRHWSEWWDQYVEQPLADADYDTYRQVMVLIGSLIRRLRPPAGSGPDDRDADRERYMWTRMRQHMAATGVDRSRCLYVCGAFHAASPVEEFGTAPGTPDWEISPRTATRWLYGLIPSSHSAIERQFDLAPGSVSIAQAGWAKAVGRGGVTPYQLAGQQAGRKRGRAKKQPAAAAAPAPVTDRLSGFLSRPPVLDEVDEAELLGWCVDIVRLARRNGYLASTADAIAVFETSILLAGIRHRARPTPYDFSDAAVTCIEKDVVPGRRDVRRLCEILLGGDRIGQVGYDALPPLARDVFDRLAPLGLALETRTIQRALLDLTARPELAPCSDLLWVLHRLLPDGVVRPIMGERRLGERSIQESWDLGLGRHQRAVIELGYEGITVEQVLEKRLRRSVWAPDATAAVALAAVEDAILFLPSRRFVDELGARAVELLSAERTVDDAPEVLRRIRRLLAHYRNTEPELPAWCESFVTTGYAHYCTLLPTAFTDDETGVRQVGAMLGFLFSMESLALSLGCDRAQLELAVRQSHPEAPAKVALLWAAQSQLGLLSVAQLRSRCAELLGNPLVVPAFPQYLSGFVQALEPVPTLTPFVVEVISEAFARLPDPVLLPWLPKLITTLREQGRELVPLLVREAGRTFPGSLATLDAWAPPWSTDATAPVGPGAVPAGVEVLSSGPAVGLLREHPAACDAVAELLGCDAGWQPAGASGGGSPSSGAALLLGAHPATASAVVELLAGTAGSR
;
A
#
# COMPACT_ATOMS: atom_id res chain seq x y z
N MET A 1 35.14 3.65 -59.44
CA MET A 1 34.24 4.74 -59.01
C MET A 1 34.12 4.61 -57.48
N SER A 2 34.82 5.46 -56.79
CA SER A 2 35.00 5.51 -55.35
C SER A 2 33.91 6.43 -54.77
N ALA A 3 33.00 5.93 -53.95
CA ALA A 3 32.10 6.76 -53.20
C ALA A 3 32.83 7.13 -51.87
N GLY A 4 33.07 8.42 -51.72
CA GLY A 4 33.65 8.96 -50.49
C GLY A 4 32.65 8.97 -49.34
N PRO A 5 33.13 8.96 -48.07
CA PRO A 5 32.27 8.99 -46.93
C PRO A 5 31.55 10.33 -46.84
N SER A 6 30.22 10.29 -46.63
CA SER A 6 29.41 11.45 -46.33
C SER A 6 29.80 12.02 -44.97
N ASP A 7 30.30 13.23 -45.00
CA ASP A 7 30.64 14.05 -43.85
C ASP A 7 29.37 14.42 -43.10
N THR A 8 28.97 13.63 -42.12
CA THR A 8 27.92 13.98 -41.15
C THR A 8 28.51 14.96 -40.13
N ARG A 9 28.60 16.22 -40.51
CA ARG A 9 28.79 17.31 -39.57
C ARG A 9 27.64 17.30 -38.58
N VAL A 10 27.96 16.91 -37.34
CA VAL A 10 27.09 17.12 -36.21
C VAL A 10 27.02 18.64 -35.98
N ASP A 11 25.87 19.24 -36.28
CA ASP A 11 25.61 20.64 -35.99
C ASP A 11 25.72 20.88 -34.47
N VAL A 12 26.82 21.49 -34.06
CA VAL A 12 27.00 22.02 -32.70
C VAL A 12 26.19 23.31 -32.63
N PRO A 13 25.20 23.48 -31.72
CA PRO A 13 24.42 24.69 -31.65
C PRO A 13 25.33 25.91 -31.45
N ASP A 14 25.15 26.91 -32.31
CA ASP A 14 25.90 28.15 -32.30
C ASP A 14 25.61 28.90 -31.00
N ARG A 15 26.63 29.17 -30.19
CA ARG A 15 26.51 29.97 -28.93
C ARG A 15 26.08 31.42 -29.15
N SER A 16 26.02 31.93 -30.39
CA SER A 16 25.43 33.22 -30.73
C SER A 16 23.88 33.20 -30.76
N ALA A 17 23.30 32.02 -30.88
CA ALA A 17 21.86 31.82 -30.85
C ALA A 17 21.41 31.72 -29.37
N GLY A 18 20.81 32.70 -28.79
CA GLY A 18 20.44 32.87 -27.36
C GLY A 18 20.02 31.61 -26.60
N THR A 19 19.94 31.69 -25.27
CA THR A 19 19.72 30.59 -24.30
C THR A 19 18.55 29.66 -24.67
N PHE A 20 17.52 30.16 -25.35
CA PHE A 20 16.33 29.43 -25.76
C PHE A 20 16.35 28.87 -27.18
N ALA A 21 17.49 29.00 -27.92
CA ALA A 21 17.57 28.47 -29.28
C ALA A 21 17.34 26.93 -29.37
N PRO A 22 17.81 26.08 -28.43
CA PRO A 22 17.52 24.67 -28.43
C PRO A 22 16.03 24.37 -28.22
N LEU A 23 15.35 25.10 -27.35
CA LEU A 23 13.90 24.99 -27.15
C LEU A 23 13.15 25.38 -28.42
N ARG A 24 13.50 26.53 -29.02
CA ARG A 24 12.89 27.00 -30.28
C ARG A 24 12.99 25.95 -31.37
N ALA A 25 14.16 25.36 -31.58
CA ALA A 25 14.37 24.33 -32.57
C ALA A 25 13.49 23.10 -32.35
N GLN A 26 13.32 22.66 -31.10
CA GLN A 26 12.42 21.56 -30.75
C GLN A 26 10.96 21.89 -31.08
N LEU A 27 10.51 23.09 -30.74
CA LEU A 27 9.11 23.52 -30.92
C LEU A 27 8.79 23.78 -32.39
N GLU A 28 9.72 24.36 -33.16
CA GLU A 28 9.58 24.56 -34.61
C GLU A 28 9.54 23.22 -35.35
N ALA A 29 10.36 22.25 -34.96
CA ALA A 29 10.35 20.91 -35.52
C ALA A 29 9.04 20.18 -35.22
N ALA A 30 8.52 20.31 -33.99
CA ALA A 30 7.22 19.76 -33.59
C ALA A 30 6.08 20.42 -34.39
N ALA A 31 6.04 21.74 -34.45
CA ALA A 31 5.04 22.46 -35.22
C ALA A 31 5.04 22.05 -36.71
N THR A 32 6.22 21.90 -37.30
CA THR A 32 6.36 21.45 -38.72
C THR A 32 5.82 20.03 -38.91
N THR A 33 6.02 19.16 -37.94
CA THR A 33 5.61 17.74 -38.04
C THR A 33 4.12 17.54 -37.82
N PHE A 34 3.51 18.26 -36.86
CA PHE A 34 2.13 18.03 -36.42
C PHE A 34 1.10 19.00 -36.99
N ALA A 35 1.51 20.06 -37.64
CA ALA A 35 0.59 21.07 -38.19
C ALA A 35 -0.11 20.67 -39.49
N GLY A 36 0.17 19.53 -40.07
CA GLY A 36 -0.51 19.07 -41.32
C GLY A 36 -0.13 19.79 -42.61
N GLY A 37 0.82 20.73 -42.57
CA GLY A 37 1.32 21.43 -43.77
C GLY A 37 1.86 22.84 -43.51
N PRO A 38 2.61 23.44 -44.46
CA PRO A 38 3.27 24.75 -44.26
C PRO A 38 2.29 25.91 -43.97
N GLY A 39 1.08 25.89 -44.49
CA GLY A 39 0.05 26.88 -44.19
C GLY A 39 -0.43 26.80 -42.72
N ALA A 40 -0.64 25.60 -42.23
CA ALA A 40 -1.05 25.36 -40.86
C ALA A 40 0.06 25.71 -39.86
N VAL A 41 1.34 25.54 -40.22
CA VAL A 41 2.47 26.00 -39.35
C VAL A 41 2.41 27.51 -39.19
N ALA A 42 2.20 28.26 -40.28
CA ALA A 42 2.11 29.72 -40.21
C ALA A 42 0.91 30.17 -39.35
N GLU A 43 -0.23 29.49 -39.44
CA GLU A 43 -1.42 29.75 -38.62
C GLU A 43 -1.15 29.49 -37.14
N ILE A 44 -0.51 28.35 -36.82
CA ILE A 44 -0.12 28.03 -35.43
C ILE A 44 0.82 29.10 -34.87
N LEU A 45 1.86 29.47 -35.61
CA LEU A 45 2.83 30.48 -35.15
C LEU A 45 2.19 31.85 -34.95
N THR A 46 1.31 32.28 -35.86
CA THR A 46 0.56 33.56 -35.74
C THR A 46 -0.34 33.46 -34.49
N GLY A 47 -1.07 32.38 -34.33
CA GLY A 47 -1.95 32.18 -33.19
C GLY A 47 -1.21 32.13 -31.85
N ILE A 48 0.02 31.61 -31.81
CA ILE A 48 0.86 31.68 -30.60
C ILE A 48 1.20 33.12 -30.25
N VAL A 49 1.55 33.94 -31.26
CA VAL A 49 1.83 35.36 -31.05
C VAL A 49 0.59 36.07 -30.50
N ASP A 50 -0.58 35.83 -31.10
CA ASP A 50 -1.85 36.41 -30.66
C ASP A 50 -2.19 36.01 -29.21
N ASP A 51 -1.95 34.74 -28.84
CA ASP A 51 -2.18 34.24 -27.48
C ASP A 51 -1.22 34.89 -26.47
N VAL A 52 0.06 35.04 -26.83
CA VAL A 52 1.07 35.69 -25.97
C VAL A 52 0.70 37.15 -25.79
N ASP A 53 0.40 37.89 -26.88
CA ASP A 53 0.03 39.29 -26.82
C ASP A 53 -1.24 39.50 -25.99
N ARG A 54 -2.23 38.65 -26.13
CA ARG A 54 -3.46 38.69 -25.34
C ARG A 54 -3.21 38.41 -23.86
N ALA A 55 -2.44 37.37 -23.53
CA ALA A 55 -2.16 37.02 -22.14
C ALA A 55 -1.28 38.07 -21.42
N LEU A 56 -0.32 38.64 -22.14
CA LEU A 56 0.57 39.66 -21.57
C LEU A 56 -0.10 41.04 -21.53
N GLY A 57 -1.04 41.29 -22.45
CA GLY A 57 -1.80 42.56 -22.54
C GLY A 57 -2.97 42.66 -21.57
N GLU A 58 -3.34 41.57 -20.87
CA GLU A 58 -4.44 41.60 -19.89
C GLU A 58 -4.06 42.46 -18.67
N GLU A 59 -4.99 43.30 -18.25
CA GLU A 59 -4.80 44.22 -17.11
C GLU A 59 -4.61 43.48 -15.79
N LEU A 60 -5.36 42.37 -15.58
CA LEU A 60 -5.12 41.38 -14.54
C LEU A 60 -3.87 40.59 -14.93
N GLU A 61 -2.79 40.81 -14.21
CA GLU A 61 -1.55 40.08 -14.48
C GLU A 61 -1.70 38.56 -14.31
N ILE A 62 -1.48 37.83 -15.40
CA ILE A 62 -1.46 36.36 -15.41
C ILE A 62 -0.04 35.88 -15.10
N PHE A 63 0.11 35.03 -14.09
CA PHE A 63 1.34 34.33 -13.75
C PHE A 63 1.21 32.85 -14.16
N PRO A 64 1.79 32.46 -15.30
CA PRO A 64 1.73 31.11 -15.78
C PRO A 64 2.68 30.20 -14.98
N VAL A 65 2.22 29.04 -14.51
CA VAL A 65 3.04 28.09 -13.76
C VAL A 65 3.14 26.75 -14.47
N CYS A 66 4.22 26.02 -14.17
CA CYS A 66 4.33 24.58 -14.35
C CYS A 66 4.40 23.94 -12.98
N HIS A 67 3.63 22.89 -12.80
CA HIS A 67 3.54 22.18 -11.52
C HIS A 67 4.89 21.58 -11.13
N HIS A 68 5.28 21.72 -9.85
CA HIS A 68 6.57 21.28 -9.31
C HIS A 68 7.82 21.83 -10.04
N SER A 69 7.73 22.96 -10.73
CA SER A 69 8.87 23.64 -11.36
C SER A 69 9.56 24.58 -10.38
N PRO A 70 10.83 24.35 -10.02
CA PRO A 70 11.65 25.27 -9.24
C PRO A 70 11.79 26.67 -9.85
N ALA A 71 11.88 26.77 -11.19
CA ALA A 71 11.93 28.05 -11.87
C ALA A 71 10.64 28.85 -11.69
N SER A 72 9.48 28.17 -11.76
CA SER A 72 8.17 28.79 -11.48
C SER A 72 8.08 29.28 -10.04
N ALA A 73 8.54 28.48 -9.07
CA ALA A 73 8.55 28.86 -7.66
C ALA A 73 9.49 30.06 -7.39
N LEU A 74 10.67 30.07 -8.04
CA LEU A 74 11.65 31.18 -7.93
C LEU A 74 11.11 32.45 -8.55
N ALA A 75 10.55 32.38 -9.76
CA ALA A 75 9.92 33.50 -10.44
C ALA A 75 8.76 34.08 -9.60
N MET A 76 7.91 33.20 -9.01
CA MET A 76 6.84 33.59 -8.09
C MET A 76 7.38 34.33 -6.87
N ALA A 77 8.36 33.78 -6.18
CA ALA A 77 8.94 34.39 -4.99
C ALA A 77 9.58 35.76 -5.28
N ARG A 78 10.17 35.95 -6.48
CA ARG A 78 10.68 37.26 -6.95
C ARG A 78 9.53 38.21 -7.27
N ARG A 79 8.53 37.78 -8.04
CA ARG A 79 7.43 38.62 -8.50
C ARG A 79 6.54 39.12 -7.36
N LEU A 80 6.27 38.31 -6.36
CA LEU A 80 5.51 38.70 -5.17
C LEU A 80 6.17 39.88 -4.41
N ARG A 81 7.52 39.94 -4.39
CA ARG A 81 8.25 41.04 -3.77
C ARG A 81 8.20 42.32 -4.60
N GLU A 82 8.23 42.18 -5.91
CA GLU A 82 8.19 43.33 -6.84
C GLU A 82 6.79 43.91 -6.93
N LYS A 83 5.78 43.09 -7.21
CA LYS A 83 4.41 43.50 -7.46
C LYS A 83 3.63 43.87 -6.19
N GLN A 84 3.83 43.10 -5.13
CA GLN A 84 3.07 43.21 -3.87
C GLN A 84 1.55 43.23 -4.12
N PRO A 85 0.97 42.17 -4.71
CA PRO A 85 -0.44 42.14 -5.07
C PRO A 85 -1.33 42.27 -3.83
N ALA A 86 -2.47 42.97 -4.00
CA ALA A 86 -3.51 43.01 -2.96
C ALA A 86 -4.40 41.77 -2.95
N VAL A 87 -4.62 41.19 -4.13
CA VAL A 87 -5.38 39.95 -4.31
C VAL A 87 -4.60 38.97 -5.17
N ILE A 88 -4.55 37.74 -4.73
CA ILE A 88 -4.00 36.64 -5.51
C ILE A 88 -5.16 35.68 -5.83
N TYR A 89 -5.44 35.50 -7.12
CA TYR A 89 -6.31 34.45 -7.61
C TYR A 89 -5.49 33.23 -7.90
N LEU A 90 -5.84 32.08 -7.27
CA LEU A 90 -5.07 30.86 -7.39
C LEU A 90 -5.93 29.76 -8.00
N GLU A 91 -5.44 29.10 -9.03
CA GLU A 91 -6.05 27.95 -9.66
C GLU A 91 -5.99 26.73 -8.75
N LEU A 92 -6.89 26.68 -7.78
CA LEU A 92 -7.10 25.57 -6.86
C LEU A 92 -8.59 25.54 -6.54
N CYS A 93 -9.12 24.33 -6.26
CA CYS A 93 -10.55 24.17 -5.98
C CYS A 93 -11.01 25.12 -4.88
N GLU A 94 -12.06 25.91 -5.17
CA GLU A 94 -12.50 26.99 -4.29
C GLU A 94 -12.89 26.53 -2.87
N ASP A 95 -13.39 25.31 -2.75
CA ASP A 95 -13.84 24.70 -1.50
C ASP A 95 -12.70 24.17 -0.61
N LEU A 96 -11.47 24.12 -1.11
CA LEU A 96 -10.29 23.77 -0.31
C LEU A 96 -9.73 24.97 0.50
N ARG A 97 -10.29 26.17 0.33
CA ARG A 97 -9.82 27.40 1.00
C ARG A 97 -9.68 27.26 2.52
N PRO A 98 -10.59 26.62 3.27
CA PRO A 98 -10.49 26.48 4.72
C PRO A 98 -9.25 25.73 5.20
N LEU A 99 -8.69 24.84 4.35
CA LEU A 99 -7.53 24.01 4.72
C LEU A 99 -6.21 24.75 4.66
N LEU A 100 -6.13 25.90 3.98
CA LEU A 100 -4.86 26.59 3.75
C LEU A 100 -4.22 27.13 5.04
N GLU A 101 -5.02 27.58 5.99
CA GLU A 101 -4.52 28.06 7.29
C GLU A 101 -3.87 26.92 8.09
N GLU A 102 -4.40 25.70 7.97
CA GLU A 102 -3.91 24.52 8.67
C GLU A 102 -2.55 24.03 8.14
N LEU A 103 -2.13 24.50 6.95
CA LEU A 103 -0.79 24.20 6.42
C LEU A 103 0.33 24.70 7.36
N ARG A 104 0.06 25.69 8.22
CA ARG A 104 1.01 26.17 9.25
C ARG A 104 1.43 25.06 10.22
N ASN A 105 0.52 24.14 10.47
CA ASN A 105 0.67 23.03 11.41
C ASN A 105 1.22 21.76 10.74
N CYS A 106 1.61 21.82 9.47
CA CYS A 106 2.02 20.67 8.69
C CYS A 106 3.50 20.71 8.32
N ARG A 107 4.08 19.55 8.12
CA ARG A 107 5.39 19.37 7.50
C ARG A 107 5.20 18.88 6.06
N LEU A 108 5.61 19.71 5.10
CA LEU A 108 5.48 19.40 3.68
C LEU A 108 6.37 18.22 3.22
N PRO A 109 5.95 17.48 2.19
CA PRO A 109 4.75 17.67 1.37
C PRO A 109 3.48 17.12 2.01
N VAL A 110 2.35 17.81 1.89
CA VAL A 110 1.01 17.35 2.27
C VAL A 110 0.06 17.53 1.11
N ALA A 111 -1.10 16.85 1.14
CA ALA A 111 -2.13 17.09 0.15
C ALA A 111 -3.41 17.61 0.81
N LEU A 112 -4.02 18.62 0.18
CA LEU A 112 -5.38 19.04 0.48
C LEU A 112 -6.33 17.99 -0.10
N GLN A 113 -7.28 17.52 0.68
CA GLN A 113 -8.19 16.46 0.27
C GLN A 113 -9.64 16.92 0.42
N ALA A 114 -10.47 16.60 -0.59
CA ALA A 114 -11.92 16.60 -0.46
C ALA A 114 -12.43 15.18 -0.70
N PHE A 115 -13.32 14.73 0.17
CA PHE A 115 -13.80 13.35 0.24
C PHE A 115 -15.31 13.33 0.41
N ALA A 116 -16.01 12.45 -0.33
CA ALA A 116 -17.45 12.22 -0.17
C ALA A 116 -17.75 10.72 -0.27
N SER A 117 -18.37 10.17 0.77
CA SER A 117 -18.85 8.78 0.81
C SER A 117 -20.36 8.66 0.70
N ASP A 118 -21.06 9.74 1.06
CA ASP A 118 -22.53 9.87 1.02
C ASP A 118 -22.87 10.73 -0.20
N LEU A 119 -23.22 10.09 -1.31
CA LEU A 119 -23.45 10.76 -2.59
C LEU A 119 -24.92 11.07 -2.78
N ASP A 120 -25.22 12.33 -3.11
CA ASP A 120 -26.54 12.78 -3.52
C ASP A 120 -26.40 13.62 -4.80
N GLY A 121 -26.86 13.07 -5.92
CA GLY A 121 -26.66 13.63 -7.26
C GLY A 121 -25.60 12.94 -8.10
N PHE A 122 -24.86 11.95 -7.54
CA PHE A 122 -23.94 11.07 -8.27
C PHE A 122 -24.35 9.60 -8.14
N PRO A 123 -23.96 8.73 -9.11
CA PRO A 123 -24.19 7.29 -9.00
C PRO A 123 -23.54 6.73 -7.71
N SER A 124 -24.25 5.91 -6.97
CA SER A 124 -23.74 5.31 -5.73
C SER A 124 -22.53 4.41 -5.94
N ALA A 125 -22.37 3.83 -7.14
CA ALA A 125 -21.20 3.05 -7.53
C ALA A 125 -19.90 3.86 -7.60
N TRP A 126 -19.98 5.19 -7.63
CA TRP A 126 -18.80 6.05 -7.62
C TRP A 126 -18.23 6.30 -6.21
N ALA A 127 -18.97 5.95 -5.17
CA ALA A 127 -18.51 6.15 -3.80
C ALA A 127 -17.31 5.23 -3.47
N PRO A 128 -16.27 5.78 -2.79
CA PRO A 128 -16.13 7.17 -2.37
C PRO A 128 -15.55 8.08 -3.46
N LEU A 129 -16.06 9.30 -3.59
CA LEU A 129 -15.40 10.33 -4.39
C LEU A 129 -14.27 10.96 -3.59
N ASN A 130 -13.13 11.13 -4.22
CA ASN A 130 -11.94 11.64 -3.56
C ASN A 130 -11.09 12.47 -4.52
N ILE A 131 -10.73 13.68 -4.13
CA ILE A 131 -9.74 14.50 -4.83
C ILE A 131 -8.61 14.88 -3.91
N VAL A 132 -7.40 15.02 -4.47
CA VAL A 132 -6.22 15.49 -3.75
C VAL A 132 -5.49 16.57 -4.55
N ALA A 133 -5.02 17.60 -3.86
CA ALA A 133 -4.14 18.63 -4.38
C ALA A 133 -2.87 18.68 -3.53
N PRO A 134 -1.75 18.10 -4.00
CA PRO A 134 -0.53 18.04 -3.23
C PRO A 134 0.19 19.39 -3.22
N ILE A 135 0.73 19.76 -2.07
CA ILE A 135 1.49 21.00 -1.84
C ILE A 135 2.91 20.63 -1.40
N SER A 136 3.90 21.19 -2.08
CA SER A 136 5.32 21.05 -1.76
C SER A 136 6.03 22.40 -1.65
N GLU A 137 7.18 22.47 -0.96
CA GLU A 137 7.94 23.72 -0.81
C GLU A 137 8.43 24.30 -2.14
N ALA A 138 8.67 23.43 -3.13
CA ALA A 138 9.19 23.78 -4.46
C ALA A 138 8.10 24.16 -5.46
N SER A 139 6.89 24.49 -5.00
CA SER A 139 5.80 24.90 -5.88
C SER A 139 5.56 26.40 -5.84
N ALA A 140 5.18 26.96 -6.99
CA ALA A 140 4.80 28.37 -7.09
C ALA A 140 3.54 28.67 -6.27
N GLU A 141 2.63 27.70 -6.23
CA GLU A 141 1.38 27.74 -5.47
C GLU A 141 1.65 27.93 -3.98
N TYR A 142 2.58 27.13 -3.43
CA TYR A 142 2.97 27.27 -2.03
C TYR A 142 3.58 28.64 -1.74
N GLN A 143 4.41 29.20 -2.65
CA GLN A 143 4.97 30.54 -2.49
C GLN A 143 3.87 31.61 -2.47
N ALA A 144 2.85 31.47 -3.31
CA ALA A 144 1.68 32.36 -3.34
C ALA A 144 0.83 32.23 -2.07
N ILE A 145 0.55 31.02 -1.62
CA ILE A 145 -0.20 30.73 -0.38
C ILE A 145 0.56 31.31 0.83
N ALA A 146 1.84 30.99 0.95
CA ALA A 146 2.65 31.43 2.09
C ALA A 146 2.78 32.96 2.13
N TYR A 147 2.94 33.63 0.98
CA TYR A 147 2.94 35.08 0.90
C TYR A 147 1.61 35.67 1.37
N ALA A 148 0.49 35.17 0.85
CA ALA A 148 -0.82 35.72 1.17
C ALA A 148 -1.19 35.54 2.66
N LEU A 149 -0.88 34.37 3.23
CA LEU A 149 -1.18 34.08 4.64
C LEU A 149 -0.26 34.82 5.62
N GLU A 150 0.98 35.17 5.24
CA GLU A 150 1.95 35.83 6.10
C GLU A 150 2.00 37.36 5.88
N THR A 151 1.30 37.89 4.86
CA THR A 151 1.30 39.31 4.54
C THR A 151 -0.05 39.93 4.87
N PRO A 152 -0.15 40.80 5.90
CA PRO A 152 -1.42 41.47 6.25
C PRO A 152 -1.99 42.26 5.09
N GLY A 153 -3.30 42.12 4.86
CA GLY A 153 -4.02 42.87 3.83
C GLY A 153 -3.93 42.30 2.43
N VAL A 154 -3.32 41.15 2.25
CA VAL A 154 -3.36 40.36 1.01
C VAL A 154 -4.49 39.34 1.08
N GLU A 155 -5.36 39.33 0.07
CA GLU A 155 -6.43 38.36 -0.04
C GLU A 155 -6.04 37.25 -1.00
N LEU A 156 -6.27 35.97 -0.59
CA LEU A 156 -6.08 34.81 -1.42
C LEU A 156 -7.44 34.23 -1.78
N VAL A 157 -7.75 34.17 -3.07
CA VAL A 157 -9.01 33.68 -3.61
C VAL A 157 -8.72 32.45 -4.48
N LEU A 158 -9.26 31.31 -4.09
CA LEU A 158 -9.22 30.12 -4.93
C LEU A 158 -10.32 30.23 -5.99
N VAL A 159 -9.97 30.00 -7.25
CA VAL A 159 -10.87 30.29 -8.37
C VAL A 159 -11.21 29.11 -9.25
N ASP A 160 -10.60 27.96 -9.04
CA ASP A 160 -10.94 26.77 -9.79
C ASP A 160 -12.24 26.14 -9.28
N ARG A 161 -12.88 25.32 -10.13
CA ARG A 161 -14.14 24.62 -9.86
C ARG A 161 -14.08 23.85 -8.54
N SER A 162 -15.22 23.74 -7.87
CA SER A 162 -15.33 22.97 -6.64
C SER A 162 -15.11 21.47 -6.86
N ALA A 163 -14.83 20.74 -5.79
CA ALA A 163 -14.74 19.28 -5.80
C ALA A 163 -15.95 18.63 -6.46
N ASP A 164 -17.13 19.16 -6.21
CA ASP A 164 -18.40 18.69 -6.79
C ASP A 164 -18.41 18.81 -8.32
N HIS A 165 -18.04 19.97 -8.86
CA HIS A 165 -17.97 20.21 -10.30
C HIS A 165 -16.89 19.39 -11.00
N VAL A 166 -15.82 18.94 -10.30
CA VAL A 166 -14.82 18.04 -10.87
C VAL A 166 -15.49 16.75 -11.37
N PHE A 167 -16.45 16.23 -10.61
CA PHE A 167 -17.19 15.02 -10.97
C PHE A 167 -18.43 15.27 -11.81
N GLN A 168 -19.15 16.41 -11.60
CA GLN A 168 -20.29 16.76 -12.43
C GLN A 168 -19.95 16.87 -13.92
N TRP A 169 -18.79 17.46 -14.23
CA TRP A 169 -18.35 17.66 -15.62
C TRP A 169 -17.57 16.48 -16.17
N THR A 170 -17.50 15.36 -15.43
CA THR A 170 -16.87 14.12 -15.91
C THR A 170 -17.92 13.29 -16.69
N PRO A 171 -17.70 12.94 -17.97
CA PRO A 171 -18.63 12.11 -18.73
C PRO A 171 -18.79 10.73 -18.08
N THR A 172 -20.03 10.24 -18.06
CA THR A 172 -20.42 8.94 -17.48
C THR A 172 -19.66 7.74 -18.11
N ALA A 173 -19.17 7.89 -19.34
CA ALA A 173 -18.44 6.84 -20.07
C ALA A 173 -16.98 6.64 -19.59
N SER A 174 -16.43 7.56 -18.80
CA SER A 174 -15.06 7.42 -18.24
C SER A 174 -15.02 6.90 -16.81
N ALA A 175 -16.17 6.52 -16.24
CA ALA A 175 -16.30 5.93 -14.91
C ALA A 175 -16.32 4.38 -14.95
N GLU A 176 -16.20 3.75 -16.11
CA GLU A 176 -15.81 2.35 -16.11
C GLU A 176 -14.38 2.26 -15.60
N PRO A 177 -14.10 1.37 -14.61
CA PRO A 177 -12.73 1.13 -14.20
C PRO A 177 -11.95 0.81 -15.46
N ALA A 178 -10.84 1.49 -15.68
CA ALA A 178 -9.92 1.21 -16.76
C ALA A 178 -9.45 -0.26 -16.63
N SER A 179 -10.27 -1.16 -17.19
CA SER A 179 -9.88 -2.52 -17.49
C SER A 179 -9.05 -2.43 -18.76
N ASP A 180 -7.78 -2.73 -18.63
CA ASP A 180 -6.85 -3.00 -19.72
C ASP A 180 -6.46 -1.81 -20.65
N ALA A 181 -5.94 -0.74 -20.08
CA ALA A 181 -4.73 -0.17 -20.62
C ALA A 181 -3.60 -0.64 -19.69
N GLY A 182 -3.08 -1.82 -19.97
CA GLY A 182 -1.84 -2.27 -19.32
C GLY A 182 -0.80 -1.16 -19.47
N PRO A 183 0.07 -0.95 -18.45
CA PRO A 183 1.21 -0.09 -18.64
C PRO A 183 1.94 -0.63 -19.89
N GLU A 184 2.15 0.21 -20.90
CA GLU A 184 3.18 -0.06 -21.89
C GLU A 184 4.48 -0.12 -21.12
N SER A 185 4.72 -1.29 -20.54
CA SER A 185 5.97 -1.67 -19.94
C SER A 185 6.99 -1.70 -21.06
N GLY A 186 7.92 -0.76 -21.01
CA GLY A 186 9.25 -1.15 -21.39
C GLY A 186 9.56 -2.40 -20.54
N GLU A 187 9.86 -3.48 -21.19
CA GLU A 187 10.32 -4.74 -20.60
C GLU A 187 11.54 -4.44 -19.72
N ASP A 188 11.28 -4.22 -18.43
CA ASP A 188 12.26 -4.45 -17.39
C ASP A 188 11.65 -5.54 -16.50
N ASP A 189 12.23 -6.70 -16.64
CA ASP A 189 12.01 -7.96 -15.95
C ASP A 189 12.16 -7.76 -14.43
N ALA A 190 11.11 -7.29 -13.76
CA ALA A 190 11.06 -7.15 -12.31
C ALA A 190 10.34 -8.35 -11.71
N THR A 191 11.13 -9.36 -11.34
CA THR A 191 10.70 -10.41 -10.42
C THR A 191 10.18 -9.79 -9.11
N PRO A 192 9.06 -10.26 -8.55
CA PRO A 192 8.52 -9.75 -7.29
C PRO A 192 9.34 -10.28 -6.12
N ASP A 193 10.35 -9.52 -5.71
CA ASP A 193 11.12 -9.81 -4.51
C ASP A 193 10.55 -9.06 -3.31
N GLY A 194 10.37 -9.78 -2.20
CA GLY A 194 9.69 -9.38 -0.98
C GLY A 194 10.26 -8.20 -0.17
N SER A 195 11.12 -7.34 -0.77
CA SER A 195 11.64 -6.10 -0.15
C SER A 195 10.93 -4.82 -0.63
N GLY A 196 9.94 -4.94 -1.54
CA GLY A 196 9.26 -3.80 -2.19
C GLY A 196 8.18 -3.08 -1.35
N GLY A 197 7.95 -3.44 -0.09
CA GLY A 197 6.82 -2.92 0.68
C GLY A 197 6.86 -1.40 0.97
N GLN A 198 8.03 -0.84 1.28
CA GLN A 198 8.10 0.57 1.67
C GLN A 198 7.92 1.58 0.52
N PRO A 199 8.57 1.44 -0.65
CA PRO A 199 8.35 2.36 -1.77
C PRO A 199 6.91 2.31 -2.31
N ALA A 200 6.30 1.12 -2.33
CA ALA A 200 4.92 0.94 -2.79
C ALA A 200 3.90 1.61 -1.86
N GLU A 201 4.08 1.53 -0.53
CA GLU A 201 3.22 2.22 0.45
C GLU A 201 3.32 3.74 0.34
N GLU A 202 4.53 4.27 0.15
CA GLU A 202 4.77 5.70 0.03
C GLU A 202 4.15 6.30 -1.24
N ALA A 203 4.24 5.57 -2.35
CA ALA A 203 3.60 5.94 -3.61
C ALA A 203 2.06 5.84 -3.55
N ALA A 204 1.52 4.98 -2.68
CA ALA A 204 0.09 4.78 -2.52
C ALA A 204 -0.60 5.77 -1.56
N LEU A 205 0.12 6.78 -1.02
CA LEU A 205 -0.44 7.72 -0.03
C LEU A 205 -1.67 8.49 -0.52
N HIS A 206 -1.85 8.70 -1.82
CA HIS A 206 -3.04 9.35 -2.37
C HIS A 206 -4.16 8.37 -2.74
N GLY A 207 -3.89 7.06 -2.79
CA GLY A 207 -4.86 6.02 -3.18
C GLY A 207 -5.42 6.24 -4.59
N GLU A 208 -6.70 6.03 -4.75
CA GLU A 208 -7.45 6.21 -6.01
C GLU A 208 -8.01 7.64 -6.17
N ALA A 209 -7.49 8.62 -5.41
CA ALA A 209 -7.98 9.99 -5.51
C ALA A 209 -7.68 10.61 -6.87
N VAL A 210 -8.59 11.46 -7.37
CA VAL A 210 -8.34 12.27 -8.55
C VAL A 210 -7.37 13.40 -8.19
N GLY A 211 -6.22 13.47 -8.88
CA GLY A 211 -5.24 14.53 -8.68
C GLY A 211 -5.72 15.85 -9.26
N ILE A 212 -5.69 16.88 -8.44
CA ILE A 212 -5.87 18.27 -8.89
C ILE A 212 -4.48 18.88 -8.99
N GLY A 213 -3.97 18.96 -10.20
CA GLY A 213 -2.70 19.60 -10.51
C GLY A 213 -2.91 20.94 -11.17
N MET A 214 -2.01 21.86 -10.91
CA MET A 214 -1.92 23.16 -11.53
C MET A 214 -0.74 23.15 -12.50
N GLY A 215 -0.96 23.60 -13.75
CA GLY A 215 0.13 23.78 -14.68
C GLY A 215 0.73 22.46 -15.23
N ASP A 216 -0.07 21.42 -15.43
CA ASP A 216 0.40 20.25 -16.17
C ASP A 216 0.57 20.57 -17.65
N LEU A 217 1.82 20.83 -18.04
CA LEU A 217 2.22 21.13 -19.42
C LEU A 217 2.69 19.90 -20.21
N ARG A 218 2.40 18.69 -19.74
CA ARG A 218 2.71 17.49 -20.53
C ARG A 218 1.80 17.46 -21.76
N PRO A 219 2.38 17.19 -22.93
CA PRO A 219 1.53 16.93 -24.10
C PRO A 219 0.64 15.71 -23.83
N ARG A 220 -0.67 15.92 -23.77
CA ARG A 220 -1.66 14.82 -23.65
C ARG A 220 -1.75 14.01 -24.94
N PHE A 221 -1.23 14.53 -26.00
CA PHE A 221 -1.09 13.88 -27.30
C PHE A 221 0.18 13.02 -27.28
N ALA A 222 0.00 11.70 -27.23
CA ALA A 222 1.11 10.74 -27.01
C ALA A 222 2.19 10.85 -28.09
N GLU A 223 1.80 11.04 -29.36
CA GLU A 223 2.72 11.16 -30.48
C GLU A 223 3.59 12.42 -30.38
N LEU A 224 3.02 13.55 -29.98
CA LEU A 224 3.79 14.79 -29.75
C LEU A 224 4.79 14.60 -28.61
N ARG A 225 4.34 13.98 -27.51
CA ARG A 225 5.21 13.66 -26.38
C ARG A 225 6.38 12.76 -26.83
N SER A 226 6.08 11.67 -27.50
CA SER A 226 7.09 10.75 -28.01
C SER A 226 8.06 11.44 -29.01
N TYR A 227 7.54 12.31 -29.86
CA TYR A 227 8.35 13.10 -30.78
C TYR A 227 9.33 14.01 -30.05
N LEU A 228 8.85 14.80 -29.07
CA LEU A 228 9.69 15.71 -28.30
C LEU A 228 10.77 14.96 -27.49
N LEU A 229 10.42 13.82 -26.89
CA LEU A 229 11.38 12.97 -26.16
C LEU A 229 12.44 12.40 -27.10
N HIS A 230 12.04 11.87 -28.24
CA HIS A 230 12.95 11.31 -29.22
C HIS A 230 13.93 12.38 -29.77
N HIS A 231 13.42 13.52 -30.20
CA HIS A 231 14.26 14.61 -30.71
C HIS A 231 15.10 15.27 -29.61
N GLY A 232 14.58 15.36 -28.39
CA GLY A 232 15.30 15.82 -27.21
C GLY A 232 16.36 14.84 -26.70
N ARG A 233 16.35 13.58 -27.18
CA ARG A 233 17.21 12.49 -26.74
C ARG A 233 17.16 12.28 -25.24
N VAL A 234 15.95 12.35 -24.69
CA VAL A 234 15.66 12.15 -23.27
C VAL A 234 14.61 11.04 -23.11
N ARG A 235 14.57 10.42 -21.94
CA ARG A 235 13.67 9.28 -21.67
C ARG A 235 12.31 9.70 -21.17
N HIS A 236 12.25 10.79 -20.41
CA HIS A 236 11.05 11.22 -19.70
C HIS A 236 10.75 12.69 -19.94
N TRP A 237 9.48 13.05 -19.84
CA TRP A 237 9.03 14.45 -19.94
C TRP A 237 9.70 15.37 -18.93
N SER A 238 9.88 14.92 -17.69
CA SER A 238 10.55 15.69 -16.65
C SER A 238 12.01 16.03 -17.00
N GLU A 239 12.73 15.11 -17.66
CA GLU A 239 14.08 15.33 -18.14
C GLU A 239 14.12 16.32 -19.32
N TRP A 240 13.13 16.21 -20.26
CA TRP A 240 12.96 17.17 -21.35
C TRP A 240 12.71 18.56 -20.81
N TRP A 241 11.78 18.65 -19.83
CA TRP A 241 11.43 19.92 -19.19
C TRP A 241 12.64 20.55 -18.49
N ASP A 242 13.37 19.77 -17.69
CA ASP A 242 14.57 20.24 -17.01
C ASP A 242 15.60 20.82 -18.00
N GLN A 243 15.87 20.13 -19.10
CA GLN A 243 16.88 20.54 -20.07
C GLN A 243 16.51 21.76 -20.89
N TYR A 244 15.27 21.79 -21.39
CA TYR A 244 14.89 22.80 -22.41
C TYR A 244 14.14 23.99 -21.81
N VAL A 245 13.57 23.87 -20.63
CA VAL A 245 12.74 24.91 -20.01
C VAL A 245 13.30 25.34 -18.67
N GLU A 246 13.48 24.41 -17.73
CA GLU A 246 13.82 24.73 -16.35
C GLU A 246 15.18 25.43 -16.23
N GLN A 247 16.21 24.81 -16.78
CA GLN A 247 17.58 25.38 -16.71
C GLN A 247 17.69 26.75 -17.42
N PRO A 248 17.17 26.95 -18.65
CA PRO A 248 17.17 28.25 -19.27
C PRO A 248 16.37 29.34 -18.53
N LEU A 249 15.26 28.95 -17.83
CA LEU A 249 14.44 29.90 -17.08
C LEU A 249 15.00 30.27 -15.71
N ALA A 250 15.89 29.50 -15.14
CA ALA A 250 16.42 29.74 -13.80
C ALA A 250 17.06 31.13 -13.63
N ASP A 251 17.73 31.62 -14.69
CA ASP A 251 18.42 32.92 -14.73
C ASP A 251 17.68 33.97 -15.58
N ALA A 252 16.49 33.65 -16.12
CA ALA A 252 15.69 34.55 -16.93
C ALA A 252 15.04 35.67 -16.09
N ASP A 253 14.83 36.82 -16.71
CA ASP A 253 13.96 37.84 -16.15
C ASP A 253 12.48 37.45 -16.20
N TYR A 254 11.64 38.16 -15.46
CA TYR A 254 10.23 37.83 -15.32
C TYR A 254 9.45 37.91 -16.64
N ASP A 255 9.76 38.88 -17.48
CA ASP A 255 9.05 39.06 -18.77
C ASP A 255 9.38 37.90 -19.71
N THR A 256 10.64 37.49 -19.77
CA THR A 256 11.09 36.31 -20.51
C THR A 256 10.43 35.04 -19.97
N TYR A 257 10.36 34.88 -18.65
CA TYR A 257 9.67 33.77 -18.01
C TYR A 257 8.22 33.69 -18.45
N ARG A 258 7.44 34.81 -18.35
CA ARG A 258 6.03 34.84 -18.76
C ARG A 258 5.85 34.47 -20.22
N GLN A 259 6.63 35.11 -21.11
CA GLN A 259 6.55 34.85 -22.56
C GLN A 259 6.80 33.40 -22.89
N VAL A 260 7.87 32.80 -22.35
CA VAL A 260 8.22 31.40 -22.64
C VAL A 260 7.14 30.45 -22.10
N MET A 261 6.61 30.67 -20.91
CA MET A 261 5.58 29.82 -20.33
C MET A 261 4.26 29.89 -21.10
N VAL A 262 3.80 31.09 -21.49
CA VAL A 262 2.58 31.24 -22.33
C VAL A 262 2.79 30.64 -23.70
N LEU A 263 3.95 30.83 -24.32
CA LEU A 263 4.29 30.26 -25.61
C LEU A 263 4.20 28.72 -25.60
N ILE A 264 4.78 28.09 -24.60
CA ILE A 264 4.72 26.61 -24.45
C ILE A 264 3.28 26.16 -24.24
N GLY A 265 2.52 26.82 -23.38
CA GLY A 265 1.11 26.52 -23.13
C GLY A 265 0.26 26.65 -24.39
N SER A 266 0.43 27.73 -25.15
CA SER A 266 -0.25 27.97 -26.42
C SER A 266 0.11 26.92 -27.47
N LEU A 267 1.40 26.59 -27.63
CA LEU A 267 1.83 25.58 -28.60
C LEU A 267 1.22 24.20 -28.28
N ILE A 268 1.31 23.75 -27.03
CA ILE A 268 0.75 22.45 -26.62
C ILE A 268 -0.77 22.43 -26.87
N ARG A 269 -1.46 23.52 -26.62
CA ARG A 269 -2.90 23.66 -26.89
C ARG A 269 -3.20 23.55 -28.38
N ARG A 270 -2.46 24.25 -29.22
CA ARG A 270 -2.68 24.34 -30.68
C ARG A 270 -2.28 23.07 -31.44
N LEU A 271 -1.38 22.29 -30.89
CA LEU A 271 -0.97 21.00 -31.45
C LEU A 271 -1.87 19.83 -30.99
N ARG A 272 -2.96 20.10 -30.26
CA ARG A 272 -3.95 19.06 -29.97
C ARG A 272 -4.72 18.67 -31.24
N PRO A 273 -5.06 17.37 -31.41
CA PRO A 273 -5.99 16.97 -32.47
C PRO A 273 -7.33 17.70 -32.28
N PRO A 274 -8.01 18.08 -33.35
CA PRO A 274 -9.34 18.70 -33.27
C PRO A 274 -10.29 17.79 -32.47
N ALA A 275 -11.02 18.37 -31.51
CA ALA A 275 -11.91 17.67 -30.63
C ALA A 275 -13.01 16.90 -31.38
N GLY A 276 -12.96 15.60 -31.27
CA GLY A 276 -14.07 14.70 -31.56
C GLY A 276 -14.56 14.10 -30.27
N SER A 277 -15.57 14.72 -29.66
CA SER A 277 -16.33 14.20 -28.48
C SER A 277 -15.46 13.58 -27.35
N GLY A 278 -14.54 14.36 -26.78
CA GLY A 278 -13.62 13.88 -25.75
C GLY A 278 -13.43 14.89 -24.61
N PRO A 279 -12.51 14.63 -23.66
CA PRO A 279 -12.29 15.42 -22.46
C PRO A 279 -11.87 16.89 -22.65
N ASP A 280 -11.77 17.36 -23.90
CA ASP A 280 -11.25 18.70 -24.24
C ASP A 280 -12.20 19.86 -23.90
N ASP A 281 -13.50 19.63 -23.80
CA ASP A 281 -14.46 20.64 -23.36
C ASP A 281 -14.32 21.00 -21.88
N ARG A 282 -13.73 20.13 -21.08
CA ARG A 282 -13.55 20.36 -19.63
C ARG A 282 -12.57 21.47 -19.28
N ASP A 283 -11.51 21.61 -20.08
CA ASP A 283 -10.54 22.68 -19.86
C ASP A 283 -11.18 24.03 -20.18
N ALA A 284 -12.01 24.11 -21.22
CA ALA A 284 -12.76 25.30 -21.58
C ALA A 284 -13.78 25.70 -20.50
N ASP A 285 -14.57 24.75 -19.97
CA ASP A 285 -15.53 25.01 -18.90
C ASP A 285 -14.84 25.44 -17.59
N ARG A 286 -13.70 24.83 -17.29
CA ARG A 286 -12.86 25.21 -16.17
C ARG A 286 -12.34 26.64 -16.31
N GLU A 287 -11.89 27.03 -17.52
CA GLU A 287 -11.41 28.38 -17.84
C GLU A 287 -12.55 29.41 -17.76
N ARG A 288 -13.73 29.10 -18.31
CA ARG A 288 -14.95 29.94 -18.21
C ARG A 288 -15.31 30.16 -16.72
N TYR A 289 -15.28 29.11 -15.94
CA TYR A 289 -15.53 29.16 -14.50
C TYR A 289 -14.56 30.11 -13.80
N MET A 290 -13.25 29.92 -13.99
CA MET A 290 -12.21 30.74 -13.34
C MET A 290 -12.34 32.22 -13.68
N TRP A 291 -12.49 32.55 -14.96
CA TRP A 291 -12.66 33.93 -15.39
C TRP A 291 -13.94 34.60 -14.86
N THR A 292 -15.04 33.85 -14.85
CA THR A 292 -16.31 34.33 -14.28
C THR A 292 -16.17 34.58 -12.77
N ARG A 293 -15.55 33.65 -12.03
CA ARG A 293 -15.33 33.82 -10.58
C ARG A 293 -14.46 35.03 -10.24
N MET A 294 -13.36 35.24 -10.99
CA MET A 294 -12.51 36.40 -10.80
C MET A 294 -13.25 37.69 -11.03
N ARG A 295 -14.03 37.82 -12.13
CA ARG A 295 -14.83 39.02 -12.39
C ARG A 295 -15.88 39.26 -11.32
N GLN A 296 -16.61 38.22 -10.89
CA GLN A 296 -17.58 38.33 -9.80
C GLN A 296 -16.96 38.83 -8.51
N HIS A 297 -15.78 38.30 -8.15
CA HIS A 297 -15.05 38.76 -6.98
C HIS A 297 -14.61 40.23 -7.11
N MET A 298 -14.02 40.60 -8.24
CA MET A 298 -13.62 41.99 -8.50
C MET A 298 -14.81 42.98 -8.45
N ALA A 299 -15.96 42.56 -9.01
CA ALA A 299 -17.18 43.36 -8.96
C ALA A 299 -17.72 43.53 -7.53
N ALA A 300 -17.62 42.49 -6.71
CA ALA A 300 -18.07 42.52 -5.32
C ALA A 300 -17.15 43.38 -4.41
N THR A 301 -15.83 43.34 -4.64
CA THR A 301 -14.84 44.00 -3.79
C THR A 301 -14.39 45.36 -4.30
N GLY A 302 -14.58 45.66 -5.58
CA GLY A 302 -14.10 46.90 -6.22
C GLY A 302 -12.58 46.99 -6.30
N VAL A 303 -11.86 45.86 -6.21
CA VAL A 303 -10.40 45.86 -6.26
C VAL A 303 -9.88 46.24 -7.64
N ASP A 304 -8.80 47.04 -7.66
CA ASP A 304 -8.12 47.42 -8.89
C ASP A 304 -7.42 46.21 -9.51
N ARG A 305 -7.71 45.93 -10.79
CA ARG A 305 -7.16 44.80 -11.55
C ARG A 305 -5.64 44.77 -11.58
N SER A 306 -5.02 45.96 -11.73
CA SER A 306 -3.56 46.12 -11.77
C SER A 306 -2.88 45.64 -10.45
N ARG A 307 -3.62 45.61 -9.33
CA ARG A 307 -3.16 45.13 -8.03
C ARG A 307 -3.44 43.66 -7.79
N CYS A 308 -4.01 42.97 -8.76
CA CYS A 308 -4.32 41.57 -8.69
C CYS A 308 -3.26 40.73 -9.42
N LEU A 309 -3.12 39.48 -9.01
CA LEU A 309 -2.26 38.49 -9.66
C LEU A 309 -3.06 37.19 -9.83
N TYR A 310 -3.18 36.73 -11.07
CA TYR A 310 -3.81 35.43 -11.36
C TYR A 310 -2.76 34.35 -11.59
N VAL A 311 -2.71 33.36 -10.75
CA VAL A 311 -1.75 32.26 -10.74
C VAL A 311 -2.45 31.02 -11.32
N CYS A 312 -2.09 30.62 -12.52
CA CYS A 312 -2.69 29.49 -13.20
C CYS A 312 -1.65 28.70 -14.00
N GLY A 313 -1.99 27.45 -14.35
CA GLY A 313 -1.19 26.67 -15.27
C GLY A 313 -0.98 27.37 -16.61
N ALA A 314 0.22 27.27 -17.15
CA ALA A 314 0.57 27.98 -18.39
C ALA A 314 -0.34 27.59 -19.58
N PHE A 315 -0.91 26.39 -19.55
CA PHE A 315 -1.92 25.96 -20.50
C PHE A 315 -3.18 26.83 -20.47
N HIS A 316 -3.64 27.22 -19.27
CA HIS A 316 -4.82 28.08 -19.05
C HIS A 316 -4.54 29.55 -19.29
N ALA A 317 -3.28 29.96 -19.22
CA ALA A 317 -2.86 31.33 -19.55
C ALA A 317 -3.09 31.67 -21.04
N ALA A 318 -3.09 30.65 -21.91
CA ALA A 318 -3.36 30.78 -23.34
C ALA A 318 -4.81 30.40 -23.73
N SER A 319 -5.77 30.60 -22.84
CA SER A 319 -7.17 30.23 -23.02
C SER A 319 -7.85 30.95 -24.20
N PRO A 320 -8.56 30.22 -25.08
CA PRO A 320 -9.29 30.79 -26.21
C PRO A 320 -10.75 31.14 -25.90
N VAL A 321 -11.24 30.92 -24.67
CA VAL A 321 -12.65 31.10 -24.31
C VAL A 321 -13.10 32.55 -24.42
N GLU A 322 -14.38 32.77 -24.76
CA GLU A 322 -14.95 34.13 -24.91
C GLU A 322 -14.97 34.90 -23.58
N GLU A 323 -15.03 34.19 -22.47
CA GLU A 323 -15.02 34.71 -21.12
C GLU A 323 -13.61 35.16 -20.65
N PHE A 324 -12.59 34.96 -21.46
CA PHE A 324 -11.22 35.37 -21.13
C PHE A 324 -11.09 36.88 -20.88
N GLY A 325 -10.41 37.25 -19.80
CA GLY A 325 -10.07 38.59 -19.47
C GLY A 325 -11.07 39.29 -18.55
N THR A 326 -10.67 40.51 -18.18
CA THR A 326 -11.42 41.36 -17.24
C THR A 326 -11.99 42.61 -17.94
N ALA A 327 -11.98 42.69 -19.27
CA ALA A 327 -12.48 43.83 -20.03
C ALA A 327 -13.98 44.08 -19.77
N PRO A 328 -14.46 45.34 -19.75
CA PRO A 328 -15.87 45.64 -19.63
C PRO A 328 -16.65 45.05 -20.79
N GLY A 329 -17.73 44.32 -20.47
CA GLY A 329 -18.58 43.66 -21.46
C GLY A 329 -18.22 42.19 -21.77
N THR A 330 -17.15 41.66 -21.19
CA THR A 330 -16.86 40.22 -21.24
C THR A 330 -18.00 39.45 -20.59
N PRO A 331 -18.57 38.40 -21.25
CA PRO A 331 -19.72 37.67 -20.72
C PRO A 331 -19.33 36.81 -19.51
N ASP A 332 -20.27 36.63 -18.58
CA ASP A 332 -20.15 35.66 -17.53
C ASP A 332 -20.76 34.33 -17.98
N TRP A 333 -20.11 33.23 -17.63
CA TRP A 333 -20.61 31.89 -17.86
C TRP A 333 -21.58 31.47 -16.77
N GLU A 334 -22.69 30.78 -17.15
CA GLU A 334 -23.66 30.26 -16.21
C GLU A 334 -23.12 29.01 -15.51
N ILE A 335 -22.78 29.16 -14.24
CA ILE A 335 -22.22 28.08 -13.43
C ILE A 335 -23.35 27.18 -12.95
N SER A 336 -23.28 25.87 -13.25
CA SER A 336 -24.21 24.88 -12.75
C SER A 336 -24.21 24.85 -11.20
N PRO A 337 -25.38 24.64 -10.56
CA PRO A 337 -25.41 24.47 -9.11
C PRO A 337 -24.69 23.18 -8.67
N ARG A 338 -24.09 23.18 -7.49
CA ARG A 338 -23.54 21.97 -6.88
C ARG A 338 -24.63 20.96 -6.57
N THR A 339 -24.27 19.69 -6.55
CA THR A 339 -25.16 18.62 -6.06
C THR A 339 -25.42 18.75 -4.55
N ALA A 340 -26.32 17.94 -4.00
CA ALA A 340 -26.52 17.88 -2.56
C ALA A 340 -25.51 16.98 -1.83
N THR A 341 -24.52 16.43 -2.56
CA THR A 341 -23.44 15.60 -1.98
C THR A 341 -22.69 16.35 -0.89
N ARG A 342 -22.52 15.68 0.24
CA ARG A 342 -21.79 16.23 1.39
C ARG A 342 -20.31 15.95 1.28
N TRP A 343 -19.54 17.00 1.02
CA TRP A 343 -18.09 16.95 0.99
C TRP A 343 -17.48 17.18 2.36
N LEU A 344 -16.42 16.43 2.66
CA LEU A 344 -15.56 16.57 3.83
C LEU A 344 -14.18 16.98 3.36
N TYR A 345 -13.54 17.88 4.10
CA TYR A 345 -12.25 18.43 3.73
C TYR A 345 -11.22 18.16 4.81
N GLY A 346 -9.98 17.85 4.41
CA GLY A 346 -8.91 17.58 5.34
C GLY A 346 -7.54 17.61 4.68
N LEU A 347 -6.51 17.51 5.51
CA LEU A 347 -5.13 17.39 5.08
C LEU A 347 -4.66 15.95 5.28
N ILE A 348 -3.92 15.44 4.32
CA ILE A 348 -3.29 14.11 4.41
C ILE A 348 -1.78 14.22 4.16
N PRO A 349 -0.97 13.32 4.73
CA PRO A 349 0.43 13.22 4.36
C PRO A 349 0.59 12.93 2.87
N SER A 350 1.60 13.53 2.27
CA SER A 350 2.01 13.26 0.89
C SER A 350 3.49 12.89 0.86
N SER A 351 3.96 12.34 -0.27
CA SER A 351 5.36 12.06 -0.54
C SER A 351 5.69 12.45 -1.97
N HIS A 352 6.98 12.56 -2.29
CA HIS A 352 7.41 12.79 -3.66
C HIS A 352 6.93 11.65 -4.58
N SER A 353 7.05 10.40 -4.13
CA SER A 353 6.58 9.24 -4.89
C SER A 353 5.06 9.20 -5.08
N ALA A 354 4.27 9.68 -4.09
CA ALA A 354 2.82 9.79 -4.22
C ALA A 354 2.42 10.85 -5.25
N ILE A 355 3.13 11.97 -5.29
CA ILE A 355 2.93 13.02 -6.29
C ILE A 355 3.28 12.50 -7.69
N GLU A 356 4.42 11.81 -7.82
CA GLU A 356 4.87 11.21 -9.08
C GLU A 356 3.83 10.23 -9.64
N ARG A 357 3.36 9.33 -8.80
CA ARG A 357 2.31 8.36 -9.19
C ARG A 357 0.99 9.05 -9.54
N GLN A 358 0.57 10.05 -8.76
CA GLN A 358 -0.70 10.76 -8.97
C GLN A 358 -0.77 11.45 -10.34
N PHE A 359 0.35 11.99 -10.79
CA PHE A 359 0.43 12.76 -12.02
C PHE A 359 1.21 12.03 -13.13
N ASP A 360 1.44 10.74 -13.00
CA ASP A 360 2.20 9.93 -13.97
C ASP A 360 3.54 10.58 -14.35
N LEU A 361 4.28 11.08 -13.35
CA LEU A 361 5.60 11.67 -13.51
C LEU A 361 6.66 10.58 -13.42
N ALA A 362 7.82 10.84 -14.03
CA ALA A 362 8.95 9.92 -13.94
C ALA A 362 9.39 9.74 -12.47
N PRO A 363 9.72 8.51 -12.05
CA PRO A 363 10.24 8.26 -10.71
C PRO A 363 11.45 9.12 -10.39
N GLY A 364 11.46 9.76 -9.21
CA GLY A 364 12.53 10.66 -8.77
C GLY A 364 12.45 12.09 -9.31
N SER A 365 11.52 12.40 -10.23
CA SER A 365 11.44 13.74 -10.84
C SER A 365 11.10 14.84 -9.84
N VAL A 366 10.19 14.59 -8.89
CA VAL A 366 9.84 15.55 -7.83
C VAL A 366 10.98 15.74 -6.84
N SER A 367 11.72 14.66 -6.53
CA SER A 367 12.93 14.75 -5.69
C SER A 367 14.01 15.59 -6.35
N ILE A 368 14.22 15.45 -7.65
CA ILE A 368 15.14 16.24 -8.46
C ILE A 368 14.70 17.71 -8.49
N ALA A 369 13.40 17.97 -8.68
CA ALA A 369 12.85 19.31 -8.62
C ALA A 369 13.09 19.97 -7.26
N GLN A 370 12.89 19.25 -6.17
CA GLN A 370 13.19 19.73 -4.82
C GLN A 370 14.67 20.06 -4.61
N ALA A 371 15.58 19.25 -5.18
CA ALA A 371 17.02 19.55 -5.17
C ALA A 371 17.32 20.84 -5.98
N GLY A 372 16.72 20.99 -7.16
CA GLY A 372 16.80 22.17 -7.99
C GLY A 372 16.33 23.42 -7.26
N TRP A 373 15.20 23.35 -6.56
CA TRP A 373 14.70 24.43 -5.71
C TRP A 373 15.69 24.82 -4.61
N ALA A 374 16.20 23.84 -3.86
CA ALA A 374 17.17 24.11 -2.79
C ALA A 374 18.43 24.80 -3.32
N LYS A 375 18.89 24.41 -4.52
CA LYS A 375 20.02 25.01 -5.23
C LYS A 375 19.71 26.44 -5.67
N ALA A 376 18.54 26.69 -6.29
CA ALA A 376 18.11 27.99 -6.75
C ALA A 376 17.97 28.99 -5.59
N VAL A 377 17.41 28.57 -4.47
CA VAL A 377 17.32 29.36 -3.24
C VAL A 377 18.71 29.69 -2.69
N GLY A 378 19.65 28.74 -2.72
CA GLY A 378 21.02 28.94 -2.24
C GLY A 378 21.81 29.91 -3.10
N ARG A 379 21.63 29.90 -4.43
CA ARG A 379 22.35 30.73 -5.40
C ARG A 379 21.72 32.10 -5.60
N GLY A 380 20.38 32.16 -5.62
CA GLY A 380 19.65 33.31 -6.14
C GLY A 380 19.45 34.49 -5.19
N GLY A 381 19.95 34.45 -3.95
CA GLY A 381 19.73 35.50 -2.97
C GLY A 381 18.25 35.79 -2.65
N VAL A 382 17.31 34.95 -3.11
CA VAL A 382 15.89 35.06 -2.87
C VAL A 382 15.52 34.25 -1.65
N THR A 383 14.95 34.89 -0.64
CA THR A 383 14.42 34.19 0.53
C THR A 383 13.04 33.65 0.17
N PRO A 384 12.80 32.32 0.21
CA PRO A 384 11.46 31.78 -0.05
C PRO A 384 10.45 32.27 0.99
N TYR A 385 9.18 32.37 0.60
CA TYR A 385 8.09 32.56 1.56
C TYR A 385 7.85 31.22 2.27
N GLN A 386 7.65 31.30 3.59
CA GLN A 386 7.41 30.15 4.45
C GLN A 386 6.38 30.52 5.50
N LEU A 387 5.46 29.60 5.77
CA LEU A 387 4.47 29.74 6.83
C LEU A 387 5.14 29.72 8.21
N ALA A 388 4.66 30.56 9.13
CA ALA A 388 5.27 30.80 10.44
C ALA A 388 5.53 29.51 11.25
N GLY A 389 4.62 28.55 11.23
CA GLY A 389 4.76 27.26 11.96
C GLY A 389 5.86 26.35 11.42
N GLN A 390 6.25 26.49 10.15
CA GLN A 390 7.20 25.59 9.47
C GLN A 390 8.67 26.00 9.70
N GLN A 391 8.93 27.18 10.24
CA GLN A 391 10.30 27.69 10.49
C GLN A 391 10.99 27.02 11.68
N ALA A 392 10.25 26.42 12.61
CA ALA A 392 10.78 25.89 13.87
C ALA A 392 11.62 24.58 13.73
N GLY A 393 11.52 23.88 12.59
CA GLY A 393 12.20 22.59 12.36
C GLY A 393 13.61 22.66 11.75
N ARG A 394 14.01 23.80 11.20
CA ARG A 394 15.34 23.97 10.61
C ARG A 394 16.34 24.31 11.71
N LYS A 395 16.97 23.31 12.32
CA LYS A 395 18.26 23.56 13.01
C LYS A 395 19.17 24.25 11.98
N ARG A 396 19.47 25.53 12.21
CA ARG A 396 20.51 26.25 11.48
C ARG A 396 21.75 25.36 11.45
N GLY A 397 21.96 24.67 10.33
CA GLY A 397 23.23 24.04 10.06
C GLY A 397 24.27 25.14 10.23
N ARG A 398 25.20 24.91 11.19
CA ARG A 398 26.33 25.77 11.42
C ARG A 398 26.92 26.11 10.07
N ALA A 399 26.85 27.38 9.66
CA ALA A 399 27.42 27.83 8.39
C ALA A 399 28.85 27.30 8.33
N LYS A 400 29.09 26.36 7.44
CA LYS A 400 30.46 25.93 7.13
C LYS A 400 31.14 27.21 6.63
N LYS A 401 32.12 27.71 7.38
CA LYS A 401 33.08 28.66 6.88
C LYS A 401 33.49 28.20 5.48
N GLN A 402 33.24 29.01 4.46
CA GLN A 402 33.85 28.80 3.16
C GLN A 402 35.33 28.53 3.37
N PRO A 403 35.87 27.44 2.86
CA PRO A 403 37.31 27.25 2.81
C PRO A 403 37.88 28.43 1.99
N ALA A 404 38.90 29.07 2.52
CA ALA A 404 39.65 30.06 1.76
C ALA A 404 40.02 29.45 0.39
N ALA A 405 39.84 30.18 -0.70
CA ALA A 405 40.15 29.79 -2.05
C ALA A 405 41.54 29.11 -2.10
N ALA A 406 41.55 27.81 -2.26
CA ALA A 406 42.74 27.09 -2.59
C ALA A 406 43.15 27.51 -4.03
N ALA A 407 44.42 27.83 -4.25
CA ALA A 407 44.93 28.15 -5.57
C ALA A 407 44.52 27.04 -6.57
N ALA A 408 43.98 27.50 -7.73
CA ALA A 408 43.53 26.62 -8.80
C ALA A 408 44.60 25.55 -9.11
N PRO A 409 44.30 24.27 -9.06
CA PRO A 409 45.20 23.25 -9.52
C PRO A 409 45.48 23.46 -11.02
N ALA A 410 46.71 23.26 -11.43
CA ALA A 410 47.09 23.33 -12.84
C ALA A 410 46.16 22.41 -13.68
N PRO A 411 45.73 22.84 -14.89
CA PRO A 411 44.81 22.06 -15.71
C PRO A 411 45.45 20.70 -15.98
N VAL A 412 44.84 19.67 -15.39
CA VAL A 412 45.16 18.29 -15.74
C VAL A 412 44.60 18.10 -17.15
N THR A 413 45.50 17.84 -18.10
CA THR A 413 45.09 17.47 -19.46
C THR A 413 44.41 16.12 -19.40
N ASP A 414 43.11 16.17 -19.27
CA ASP A 414 42.27 14.99 -19.25
C ASP A 414 42.29 14.33 -20.66
N ARG A 415 42.68 13.04 -20.73
CA ARG A 415 42.61 12.25 -21.97
C ARG A 415 41.18 12.13 -22.53
N LEU A 416 40.17 12.31 -21.69
CA LEU A 416 38.74 12.31 -22.08
C LEU A 416 38.32 13.62 -22.79
N SER A 417 39.00 14.73 -22.56
CA SER A 417 38.71 16.01 -23.24
C SER A 417 38.93 15.93 -24.77
N GLY A 418 39.70 14.95 -25.27
CA GLY A 418 39.85 14.69 -26.69
C GLY A 418 38.63 14.01 -27.32
N PHE A 419 37.78 13.34 -26.55
CA PHE A 419 36.54 12.71 -27.04
C PHE A 419 35.36 13.69 -27.06
N LEU A 420 35.41 14.72 -26.25
CA LEU A 420 34.35 15.74 -26.19
C LEU A 420 34.84 16.95 -26.97
N SER A 421 34.24 17.23 -28.10
CA SER A 421 34.57 18.40 -28.88
C SER A 421 34.38 19.73 -28.12
N ARG A 422 33.56 19.72 -27.07
CA ARG A 422 33.41 20.77 -26.04
C ARG A 422 32.93 20.12 -24.73
N PRO A 423 33.80 19.92 -23.74
CA PRO A 423 33.39 19.43 -22.43
C PRO A 423 32.41 20.45 -21.77
N PRO A 424 31.45 19.96 -20.97
CA PRO A 424 30.58 20.83 -20.16
C PRO A 424 31.41 21.75 -19.29
N VAL A 425 31.09 23.04 -19.27
CA VAL A 425 31.79 24.02 -18.44
C VAL A 425 31.13 24.00 -17.06
N LEU A 426 31.82 23.45 -16.07
CA LEU A 426 31.43 23.52 -14.67
C LEU A 426 31.97 24.80 -14.05
N ASP A 427 31.10 25.56 -13.38
CA ASP A 427 31.58 26.58 -12.46
C ASP A 427 32.03 25.94 -11.13
N GLU A 428 32.76 26.68 -10.30
CA GLU A 428 33.29 26.16 -9.02
C GLU A 428 32.17 25.65 -8.08
N VAL A 429 30.97 26.20 -8.18
CA VAL A 429 29.81 25.81 -7.36
C VAL A 429 29.20 24.54 -7.89
N ASP A 430 29.05 24.39 -9.22
CA ASP A 430 28.53 23.16 -9.85
C ASP A 430 29.48 21.99 -9.64
N GLU A 431 30.80 22.25 -9.73
CA GLU A 431 31.80 21.21 -9.47
C GLU A 431 31.79 20.75 -8.02
N ALA A 432 31.76 21.69 -7.07
CA ALA A 432 31.70 21.38 -5.64
C ALA A 432 30.41 20.62 -5.27
N GLU A 433 29.30 20.95 -5.90
CA GLU A 433 28.02 20.26 -5.69
C GLU A 433 28.07 18.84 -6.23
N LEU A 434 28.50 18.64 -7.47
CA LEU A 434 28.63 17.31 -8.09
C LEU A 434 29.61 16.43 -7.29
N LEU A 435 30.74 16.94 -6.86
CA LEU A 435 31.69 16.24 -5.99
C LEU A 435 31.03 15.86 -4.66
N GLY A 436 30.23 16.75 -4.09
CA GLY A 436 29.44 16.49 -2.88
C GLY A 436 28.51 15.30 -3.09
N TRP A 437 27.75 15.28 -4.18
CA TRP A 437 26.82 14.16 -4.51
C TRP A 437 27.59 12.85 -4.71
N CYS A 438 28.71 12.87 -5.41
CA CYS A 438 29.54 11.67 -5.66
C CYS A 438 30.11 11.08 -4.35
N VAL A 439 30.52 11.91 -3.41
CA VAL A 439 31.00 11.44 -2.10
C VAL A 439 29.86 10.90 -1.25
N ASP A 440 28.73 11.59 -1.24
CA ASP A 440 27.60 11.24 -0.37
C ASP A 440 26.83 10.03 -0.88
N ILE A 441 26.74 9.81 -2.22
CA ILE A 441 26.14 8.58 -2.77
C ILE A 441 26.96 7.35 -2.41
N VAL A 442 28.29 7.42 -2.48
CA VAL A 442 29.15 6.32 -2.06
C VAL A 442 29.00 6.02 -0.57
N ARG A 443 28.89 7.05 0.27
CA ARG A 443 28.61 6.86 1.70
C ARG A 443 27.26 6.22 1.95
N LEU A 444 26.24 6.66 1.23
CA LEU A 444 24.89 6.14 1.34
C LEU A 444 24.80 4.71 0.83
N ALA A 445 25.42 4.40 -0.31
CA ALA A 445 25.52 3.06 -0.86
C ALA A 445 26.20 2.08 0.12
N ARG A 446 27.32 2.48 0.74
CA ARG A 446 27.96 1.65 1.77
C ARG A 446 27.05 1.34 2.95
N ARG A 447 26.27 2.32 3.43
CA ARG A 447 25.30 2.10 4.52
C ARG A 447 24.18 1.13 4.12
N ASN A 448 23.90 1.02 2.82
CA ASN A 448 22.94 0.08 2.26
C ASN A 448 23.59 -1.23 1.78
N GLY A 449 24.86 -1.46 2.14
CA GLY A 449 25.56 -2.74 1.92
C GLY A 449 26.23 -2.89 0.55
N TYR A 450 26.34 -1.82 -0.26
CA TYR A 450 27.13 -1.85 -1.49
C TYR A 450 28.62 -1.75 -1.21
N LEU A 451 29.42 -2.45 -2.02
CA LEU A 451 30.88 -2.39 -1.98
C LEU A 451 31.38 -1.17 -2.77
N ALA A 452 30.89 0.02 -2.43
CA ALA A 452 31.29 1.24 -3.11
C ALA A 452 32.61 1.81 -2.52
N SER A 453 33.51 2.29 -3.37
CA SER A 453 34.84 2.78 -3.02
C SER A 453 35.01 4.28 -3.38
N THR A 454 36.16 4.85 -3.04
CA THR A 454 36.53 6.19 -3.48
C THR A 454 36.74 6.24 -5.00
N ALA A 455 37.20 5.13 -5.60
CA ALA A 455 37.34 5.02 -7.04
C ALA A 455 35.98 5.10 -7.74
N ASP A 456 34.92 4.52 -7.14
CA ASP A 456 33.57 4.63 -7.70
C ASP A 456 33.06 6.09 -7.62
N ALA A 457 33.42 6.85 -6.58
CA ALA A 457 33.06 8.28 -6.51
C ALA A 457 33.71 9.08 -7.64
N ILE A 458 34.96 8.79 -7.96
CA ILE A 458 35.70 9.40 -9.09
C ILE A 458 35.02 8.99 -10.41
N ALA A 459 34.75 7.71 -10.58
CA ALA A 459 34.09 7.19 -11.77
C ALA A 459 32.70 7.80 -11.99
N VAL A 460 31.91 7.97 -10.93
CA VAL A 460 30.59 8.65 -11.00
C VAL A 460 30.75 10.10 -11.45
N PHE A 461 31.72 10.83 -10.91
CA PHE A 461 32.03 12.21 -11.30
C PHE A 461 32.38 12.32 -12.78
N GLU A 462 33.37 11.54 -13.23
CA GLU A 462 33.80 11.54 -14.63
C GLU A 462 32.67 11.11 -15.58
N THR A 463 31.93 10.04 -15.22
CA THR A 463 30.82 9.54 -16.03
C THR A 463 29.69 10.54 -16.12
N SER A 464 29.39 11.29 -15.06
CA SER A 464 28.39 12.36 -15.09
C SER A 464 28.74 13.44 -16.12
N ILE A 465 30.00 13.85 -16.18
CA ILE A 465 30.49 14.83 -17.15
C ILE A 465 30.45 14.25 -18.58
N LEU A 466 30.83 12.99 -18.77
CA LEU A 466 30.75 12.30 -20.06
C LEU A 466 29.30 12.22 -20.58
N LEU A 467 28.36 11.81 -19.72
CA LEU A 467 26.95 11.71 -20.08
C LEU A 467 26.38 13.08 -20.46
N ALA A 468 26.69 14.13 -19.71
CA ALA A 468 26.29 15.50 -20.06
C ALA A 468 26.84 15.92 -21.43
N GLY A 469 28.11 15.60 -21.73
CA GLY A 469 28.74 15.87 -23.04
C GLY A 469 28.05 15.12 -24.18
N ILE A 470 27.80 13.80 -24.03
CA ILE A 470 27.13 12.97 -25.04
C ILE A 470 25.69 13.46 -25.28
N ARG A 471 25.01 13.94 -24.24
CA ARG A 471 23.65 14.49 -24.30
C ARG A 471 23.61 15.96 -24.70
N HIS A 472 24.75 16.55 -25.06
CA HIS A 472 24.89 17.95 -25.45
C HIS A 472 24.42 18.97 -24.39
N ARG A 473 24.56 18.64 -23.14
CA ARG A 473 24.20 19.51 -22.00
C ARG A 473 25.36 20.42 -21.64
N ALA A 474 25.03 21.63 -21.23
CA ALA A 474 26.05 22.62 -20.80
C ALA A 474 26.75 22.21 -19.50
N ARG A 475 26.08 21.44 -18.66
CA ARG A 475 26.56 20.93 -17.36
C ARG A 475 25.85 19.62 -17.00
N PRO A 476 26.46 18.76 -16.14
CA PRO A 476 25.81 17.58 -15.62
C PRO A 476 24.55 17.96 -14.82
N THR A 477 23.48 17.21 -15.07
CA THR A 477 22.23 17.33 -14.35
C THR A 477 22.12 16.26 -13.25
N PRO A 478 21.16 16.36 -12.33
CA PRO A 478 20.85 15.27 -11.42
C PRO A 478 20.52 13.94 -12.13
N TYR A 479 19.97 13.99 -13.34
CA TYR A 479 19.71 12.80 -14.17
C TYR A 479 21.01 12.16 -14.65
N ASP A 480 21.99 12.95 -15.12
CA ASP A 480 23.30 12.46 -15.51
C ASP A 480 24.04 11.84 -14.33
N PHE A 481 23.96 12.47 -13.17
CA PHE A 481 24.53 11.95 -11.92
C PHE A 481 23.87 10.63 -11.50
N SER A 482 22.54 10.52 -11.56
CA SER A 482 21.83 9.30 -11.19
C SER A 482 22.23 8.13 -12.11
N ASP A 483 22.25 8.36 -13.43
CA ASP A 483 22.68 7.34 -14.39
C ASP A 483 24.14 6.92 -14.20
N ALA A 484 25.03 7.89 -13.94
CA ALA A 484 26.42 7.61 -13.65
C ALA A 484 26.59 6.78 -12.37
N ALA A 485 25.83 7.12 -11.31
CA ALA A 485 25.89 6.41 -10.05
C ALA A 485 25.41 4.95 -10.19
N VAL A 486 24.30 4.72 -10.90
CA VAL A 486 23.80 3.37 -11.22
C VAL A 486 24.88 2.61 -11.97
N THR A 487 25.41 3.18 -13.06
CA THR A 487 26.42 2.51 -13.92
C THR A 487 27.70 2.16 -13.15
N CYS A 488 28.16 3.04 -12.25
CA CYS A 488 29.46 2.84 -11.59
C CYS A 488 29.37 2.02 -10.29
N ILE A 489 28.24 2.06 -9.57
CA ILE A 489 28.10 1.47 -8.23
C ILE A 489 27.33 0.15 -8.28
N GLU A 490 26.30 0.05 -9.14
CA GLU A 490 25.43 -1.12 -9.22
C GLU A 490 26.05 -2.18 -10.13
N LYS A 491 26.94 -3.01 -9.56
CA LYS A 491 27.65 -4.06 -10.30
C LYS A 491 26.92 -5.40 -10.29
N ASP A 492 26.09 -5.63 -9.28
CA ASP A 492 25.32 -6.86 -9.09
C ASP A 492 23.96 -6.52 -8.47
N VAL A 493 22.89 -7.18 -8.94
CA VAL A 493 21.57 -7.12 -8.33
C VAL A 493 21.59 -7.99 -7.07
N VAL A 494 21.50 -7.39 -5.90
CA VAL A 494 21.46 -8.10 -4.63
C VAL A 494 20.04 -8.01 -4.04
N PRO A 495 19.32 -9.14 -3.93
CA PRO A 495 17.98 -9.16 -3.38
C PRO A 495 17.93 -8.51 -1.98
N GLY A 496 16.89 -7.71 -1.73
CA GLY A 496 16.68 -7.05 -0.44
C GLY A 496 17.45 -5.73 -0.22
N ARG A 497 18.23 -5.25 -1.20
CA ARG A 497 18.86 -3.92 -1.15
C ARG A 497 18.03 -2.89 -1.90
N ARG A 498 18.04 -1.64 -1.43
CA ARG A 498 17.52 -0.51 -2.22
C ARG A 498 18.44 -0.31 -3.41
N ASP A 499 17.88 -0.14 -4.62
CA ASP A 499 18.65 0.14 -5.81
C ASP A 499 19.39 1.49 -5.72
N VAL A 500 20.45 1.66 -6.51
CA VAL A 500 21.29 2.88 -6.47
C VAL A 500 20.51 4.08 -6.98
N ARG A 501 19.58 3.91 -7.90
CA ARG A 501 18.70 4.98 -8.38
C ARG A 501 17.87 5.56 -7.23
N ARG A 502 17.23 4.69 -6.42
CA ARG A 502 16.48 5.13 -5.24
C ARG A 502 17.39 5.82 -4.20
N LEU A 503 18.63 5.40 -4.06
CA LEU A 503 19.59 6.09 -3.19
C LEU A 503 19.93 7.49 -3.71
N CYS A 504 20.02 7.68 -5.04
CA CYS A 504 20.19 9.01 -5.63
C CYS A 504 18.99 9.92 -5.37
N GLU A 505 17.77 9.41 -5.50
CA GLU A 505 16.55 10.16 -5.20
C GLU A 505 16.52 10.63 -3.74
N ILE A 506 16.86 9.73 -2.80
CA ILE A 506 16.97 10.06 -1.37
C ILE A 506 18.05 11.12 -1.11
N LEU A 507 19.18 11.01 -1.80
CA LEU A 507 20.27 11.96 -1.66
C LEU A 507 19.90 13.35 -2.18
N LEU A 508 19.30 13.41 -3.35
CA LEU A 508 18.99 14.66 -4.03
C LEU A 508 17.81 15.41 -3.39
N GLY A 509 16.68 14.78 -3.26
CA GLY A 509 15.45 15.40 -2.75
C GLY A 509 15.12 15.07 -1.29
N GLY A 510 15.77 14.06 -0.76
CA GLY A 510 15.43 13.46 0.54
C GLY A 510 14.22 12.52 0.44
N ASP A 511 14.19 11.55 1.34
CA ASP A 511 13.04 10.68 1.54
C ASP A 511 12.02 11.47 2.38
N ARG A 512 11.35 12.44 1.75
CA ARG A 512 10.45 13.32 2.46
C ARG A 512 9.03 12.83 2.32
N ILE A 513 8.51 12.38 3.46
CA ILE A 513 7.09 12.20 3.64
C ILE A 513 6.63 13.29 4.58
N GLY A 514 5.58 13.95 4.17
CA GLY A 514 4.94 14.99 4.95
C GLY A 514 4.23 14.44 6.18
N GLN A 515 3.81 15.34 7.02
CA GLN A 515 3.10 15.03 8.24
C GLN A 515 2.09 16.12 8.54
N VAL A 516 0.88 15.73 8.87
CA VAL A 516 -0.15 16.63 9.36
C VAL A 516 0.07 16.79 10.86
N GLY A 517 0.24 18.02 11.34
CA GLY A 517 0.41 18.30 12.76
C GLY A 517 -0.88 18.09 13.54
N TYR A 518 -0.75 17.93 14.87
CA TYR A 518 -1.87 17.62 15.74
C TYR A 518 -3.06 18.57 15.59
N ASP A 519 -2.81 19.89 15.53
CA ASP A 519 -3.87 20.91 15.43
C ASP A 519 -4.64 20.85 14.10
N ALA A 520 -4.01 20.33 13.04
CA ALA A 520 -4.62 20.17 11.71
C ALA A 520 -5.31 18.79 11.53
N LEU A 521 -5.22 17.90 12.52
CA LEU A 521 -5.89 16.61 12.45
C LEU A 521 -7.42 16.75 12.62
N PRO A 522 -8.23 15.92 11.95
CA PRO A 522 -9.66 15.86 12.22
C PRO A 522 -9.95 15.42 13.66
N PRO A 523 -11.11 15.77 14.22
CA PRO A 523 -11.45 15.51 15.63
C PRO A 523 -11.26 14.06 16.05
N LEU A 524 -11.69 13.08 15.23
CA LEU A 524 -11.51 11.66 15.53
C LEU A 524 -10.03 11.28 15.63
N ALA A 525 -9.20 11.77 14.69
CA ALA A 525 -7.77 11.46 14.72
C ALA A 525 -7.10 12.04 15.97
N ARG A 526 -7.46 13.27 16.39
CA ARG A 526 -7.00 13.86 17.65
C ARG A 526 -7.42 13.01 18.85
N ASP A 527 -8.70 12.59 18.91
CA ASP A 527 -9.21 11.71 19.98
C ASP A 527 -8.42 10.41 20.09
N VAL A 528 -8.04 9.80 18.97
CA VAL A 528 -7.18 8.60 18.97
C VAL A 528 -5.83 8.88 19.64
N PHE A 529 -5.15 9.97 19.27
CA PHE A 529 -3.86 10.32 19.87
C PHE A 529 -4.01 10.64 21.36
N ASP A 530 -5.05 11.39 21.74
CA ASP A 530 -5.29 11.78 23.14
C ASP A 530 -5.60 10.56 24.02
N ARG A 531 -6.44 9.64 23.54
CA ARG A 531 -6.79 8.42 24.28
C ARG A 531 -5.60 7.46 24.41
N LEU A 532 -4.64 7.49 23.48
CA LEU A 532 -3.41 6.69 23.55
C LEU A 532 -2.26 7.40 24.26
N ALA A 533 -2.39 8.67 24.63
CA ALA A 533 -1.35 9.44 25.34
C ALA A 533 -0.87 8.76 26.64
N PRO A 534 -1.71 8.03 27.43
CA PRO A 534 -1.25 7.33 28.62
C PRO A 534 -0.19 6.25 28.38
N LEU A 535 -0.02 5.78 27.11
CA LEU A 535 1.05 4.85 26.76
C LEU A 535 2.44 5.49 26.88
N GLY A 536 2.54 6.83 26.84
CA GLY A 536 3.81 7.57 26.92
C GLY A 536 4.72 7.37 25.70
N LEU A 537 4.16 7.04 24.55
CA LEU A 537 4.87 6.78 23.29
C LEU A 537 4.77 7.98 22.32
N ALA A 538 5.81 8.15 21.51
CA ALA A 538 5.82 9.18 20.46
C ALA A 538 5.11 8.65 19.20
N LEU A 539 3.78 8.54 19.27
CA LEU A 539 2.93 7.93 18.24
C LEU A 539 2.92 8.71 16.90
N GLU A 540 3.36 9.95 16.91
CA GLU A 540 3.51 10.80 15.73
C GLU A 540 4.72 10.42 14.88
N THR A 541 5.67 9.67 15.44
CA THR A 541 6.87 9.27 14.72
C THR A 541 6.55 8.19 13.68
N ARG A 542 7.29 8.19 12.58
CA ARG A 542 7.14 7.19 11.53
C ARG A 542 7.73 5.81 11.87
N THR A 543 8.48 5.72 12.97
CA THR A 543 9.01 4.45 13.45
C THR A 543 7.92 3.67 14.17
N ILE A 544 7.90 2.36 13.96
CA ILE A 544 7.00 1.49 14.72
C ILE A 544 7.36 1.59 16.21
N GLN A 545 6.37 1.92 17.02
CA GLN A 545 6.50 2.03 18.48
C GLN A 545 5.94 0.77 19.12
N ARG A 546 6.65 0.21 20.10
CA ARG A 546 6.18 -0.96 20.81
C ARG A 546 5.54 -0.58 22.14
N ALA A 547 4.26 -0.92 22.31
CA ALA A 547 3.53 -0.76 23.56
C ALA A 547 3.48 -2.11 24.30
N LEU A 548 3.75 -2.06 25.61
CA LEU A 548 3.58 -3.19 26.53
C LEU A 548 2.54 -2.79 27.57
N LEU A 549 1.44 -3.52 27.61
CA LEU A 549 0.34 -3.28 28.55
C LEU A 549 0.26 -4.44 29.54
N ASP A 550 0.37 -4.16 30.83
CA ASP A 550 0.03 -5.08 31.90
C ASP A 550 -1.21 -4.52 32.62
N LEU A 551 -2.36 -5.09 32.30
CA LEU A 551 -3.66 -4.60 32.78
C LEU A 551 -3.93 -4.93 34.24
N THR A 552 -3.10 -5.79 34.88
CA THR A 552 -3.17 -6.04 36.32
C THR A 552 -2.35 -5.03 37.08
N ALA A 553 -1.13 -4.77 36.61
CA ALA A 553 -0.22 -3.81 37.25
C ALA A 553 -0.66 -2.35 37.00
N ARG A 554 -1.24 -2.10 35.84
CA ARG A 554 -1.66 -0.77 35.36
C ARG A 554 -3.08 -0.79 34.77
N PRO A 555 -4.11 -0.92 35.61
CA PRO A 555 -5.50 -1.00 35.15
C PRO A 555 -5.98 0.26 34.42
N GLU A 556 -5.32 1.41 34.63
CA GLU A 556 -5.56 2.66 33.90
C GLU A 556 -5.28 2.57 32.40
N LEU A 557 -4.54 1.54 31.93
CA LEU A 557 -4.31 1.29 30.52
C LEU A 557 -5.43 0.49 29.83
N ALA A 558 -6.44 0.04 30.59
CA ALA A 558 -7.55 -0.70 30.00
C ALA A 558 -8.29 0.05 28.86
N PRO A 559 -8.56 1.38 28.95
CA PRO A 559 -9.14 2.14 27.85
C PRO A 559 -8.22 2.20 26.62
N CYS A 560 -6.88 2.23 26.80
CA CYS A 560 -5.94 2.17 25.70
C CYS A 560 -6.01 0.80 25.00
N SER A 561 -6.03 -0.30 25.75
CA SER A 561 -6.22 -1.64 25.22
C SER A 561 -7.53 -1.74 24.41
N ASP A 562 -8.64 -1.25 24.95
CA ASP A 562 -9.93 -1.27 24.27
C ASP A 562 -9.86 -0.52 22.94
N LEU A 563 -9.27 0.66 22.94
CA LEU A 563 -9.07 1.45 21.71
C LEU A 563 -8.15 0.75 20.72
N LEU A 564 -7.05 0.14 21.16
CA LEU A 564 -6.10 -0.56 20.28
C LEU A 564 -6.78 -1.74 19.56
N TRP A 565 -7.64 -2.50 20.24
CA TRP A 565 -8.40 -3.57 19.61
C TRP A 565 -9.42 -3.06 18.58
N VAL A 566 -10.10 -1.94 18.85
CA VAL A 566 -10.99 -1.27 17.89
C VAL A 566 -10.20 -0.79 16.68
N LEU A 567 -9.07 -0.13 16.89
CA LEU A 567 -8.21 0.35 15.81
C LEU A 567 -7.64 -0.80 14.97
N HIS A 568 -7.24 -1.90 15.60
CA HIS A 568 -6.82 -3.12 14.89
C HIS A 568 -7.91 -3.64 13.96
N ARG A 569 -9.18 -3.51 14.35
CA ARG A 569 -10.33 -3.92 13.53
C ARG A 569 -10.67 -2.94 12.40
N LEU A 570 -10.37 -1.65 12.58
CA LEU A 570 -10.73 -0.59 11.64
C LEU A 570 -9.64 -0.24 10.65
N LEU A 571 -8.38 -0.32 11.07
CA LEU A 571 -7.23 0.10 10.27
C LEU A 571 -6.65 -1.08 9.46
N PRO A 572 -5.97 -0.80 8.36
CA PRO A 572 -5.28 -1.84 7.59
C PRO A 572 -4.26 -2.61 8.44
N ASP A 573 -3.99 -3.85 8.01
CA ASP A 573 -2.99 -4.69 8.66
C ASP A 573 -1.62 -4.00 8.77
N GLY A 574 -0.98 -4.12 9.93
CA GLY A 574 0.32 -3.52 10.20
C GLY A 574 0.30 -2.12 10.82
N VAL A 575 -0.83 -1.39 10.81
CA VAL A 575 -0.93 -0.08 11.48
C VAL A 575 -0.98 -0.23 12.99
N VAL A 576 -1.85 -1.09 13.47
CA VAL A 576 -1.99 -1.48 14.88
C VAL A 576 -2.00 -3.01 14.93
N ARG A 577 -0.90 -3.62 15.36
CA ARG A 577 -0.75 -5.06 15.33
C ARG A 577 -0.49 -5.64 16.73
N PRO A 578 -1.34 -6.58 17.21
CA PRO A 578 -1.05 -7.33 18.41
C PRO A 578 0.10 -8.31 18.15
N ILE A 579 1.11 -8.30 19.02
CA ILE A 579 2.20 -9.28 19.01
C ILE A 579 1.89 -10.37 20.02
N MET A 580 1.35 -9.98 21.18
CA MET A 580 0.93 -10.87 22.24
C MET A 580 -0.37 -10.36 22.85
N GLY A 581 -1.24 -11.28 23.20
CA GLY A 581 -2.56 -11.01 23.74
C GLY A 581 -3.67 -11.39 22.76
N GLU A 582 -4.80 -11.73 23.29
CA GLU A 582 -6.02 -12.06 22.56
C GLU A 582 -7.22 -11.41 23.26
N ARG A 583 -8.20 -11.00 22.48
CA ARG A 583 -9.50 -10.56 22.98
C ARG A 583 -10.57 -11.43 22.35
N ARG A 584 -11.21 -12.21 23.18
CA ARG A 584 -12.31 -13.12 22.81
C ARG A 584 -13.52 -12.86 23.70
N LEU A 585 -14.67 -13.37 23.28
CA LEU A 585 -15.87 -13.32 24.10
C LEU A 585 -15.64 -14.01 25.45
N GLY A 586 -15.77 -13.24 26.54
CA GLY A 586 -15.56 -13.72 27.91
C GLY A 586 -14.10 -13.84 28.37
N GLU A 587 -13.13 -13.62 27.47
CA GLU A 587 -11.69 -13.73 27.79
C GLU A 587 -10.96 -12.43 27.41
N ARG A 588 -10.16 -11.93 28.33
CA ARG A 588 -9.28 -10.78 28.11
C ARG A 588 -7.89 -11.13 28.60
N SER A 589 -6.91 -10.94 27.75
CA SER A 589 -5.50 -11.09 28.15
C SER A 589 -5.13 -10.06 29.20
N ILE A 590 -4.37 -10.49 30.21
CA ILE A 590 -3.85 -9.63 31.27
C ILE A 590 -2.66 -8.80 30.75
N GLN A 591 -1.83 -9.44 29.91
CA GLN A 591 -0.66 -8.81 29.30
C GLN A 591 -0.84 -8.76 27.79
N GLU A 592 -0.56 -7.60 27.22
CA GLU A 592 -0.63 -7.35 25.79
C GLU A 592 0.64 -6.67 25.30
N SER A 593 1.07 -7.01 24.09
CA SER A 593 2.16 -6.33 23.39
C SER A 593 1.70 -5.95 21.98
N TRP A 594 1.97 -4.70 21.62
CA TRP A 594 1.49 -4.11 20.38
C TRP A 594 2.62 -3.45 19.61
N ASP A 595 2.63 -3.60 18.29
CA ASP A 595 3.40 -2.76 17.37
C ASP A 595 2.47 -1.69 16.79
N LEU A 596 2.83 -0.42 16.98
CA LEU A 596 2.03 0.75 16.60
C LEU A 596 2.75 1.58 15.53
N GLY A 597 2.16 1.67 14.36
CA GLY A 597 2.67 2.43 13.22
C GLY A 597 1.81 3.65 12.85
N LEU A 598 1.11 4.27 13.82
CA LEU A 598 0.14 5.35 13.57
C LEU A 598 0.75 6.53 12.81
N GLY A 599 1.94 6.99 13.19
CA GLY A 599 2.62 8.10 12.53
C GLY A 599 3.10 7.76 11.11
N ARG A 600 3.38 6.49 10.83
CA ARG A 600 3.68 5.99 9.47
C ARG A 600 2.43 5.96 8.60
N HIS A 601 1.31 5.56 9.15
CA HIS A 601 0.02 5.38 8.46
C HIS A 601 -1.00 6.45 8.86
N GLN A 602 -0.53 7.68 9.10
CA GLN A 602 -1.35 8.80 9.57
C GLN A 602 -2.58 9.04 8.68
N ARG A 603 -2.45 8.83 7.36
CA ARG A 603 -3.56 8.92 6.42
C ARG A 603 -4.73 8.03 6.81
N ALA A 604 -4.47 6.76 7.11
CA ALA A 604 -5.53 5.81 7.45
C ALA A 604 -6.30 6.23 8.72
N VAL A 605 -5.60 6.85 9.69
CA VAL A 605 -6.23 7.40 10.90
C VAL A 605 -7.07 8.63 10.56
N ILE A 606 -6.60 9.50 9.68
CA ILE A 606 -7.31 10.70 9.23
C ILE A 606 -8.60 10.30 8.50
N GLU A 607 -8.52 9.33 7.60
CA GLU A 607 -9.67 8.86 6.81
C GLU A 607 -10.79 8.24 7.65
N LEU A 608 -10.48 7.67 8.84
CA LEU A 608 -11.53 7.27 9.79
C LEU A 608 -12.42 8.45 10.20
N GLY A 609 -11.86 9.66 10.28
CA GLY A 609 -12.57 10.89 10.60
C GLY A 609 -13.60 11.31 9.55
N TYR A 610 -13.52 10.78 8.33
CA TYR A 610 -14.51 11.01 7.28
C TYR A 610 -15.72 10.08 7.41
N GLU A 611 -15.56 8.94 8.08
CA GLU A 611 -16.64 7.98 8.29
C GLU A 611 -17.46 8.26 9.55
N GLY A 612 -16.88 8.89 10.57
CA GLY A 612 -17.56 9.18 11.84
C GLY A 612 -16.80 10.13 12.74
N ILE A 613 -17.42 10.52 13.85
CA ILE A 613 -16.85 11.44 14.83
C ILE A 613 -16.05 10.68 15.90
N THR A 614 -16.40 9.41 16.19
CA THR A 614 -15.68 8.52 17.10
C THR A 614 -15.36 7.18 16.43
N VAL A 615 -14.35 6.49 16.92
CA VAL A 615 -13.96 5.17 16.39
C VAL A 615 -15.07 4.14 16.56
N GLU A 616 -15.86 4.24 17.64
CA GLU A 616 -16.98 3.38 17.92
C GLU A 616 -18.12 3.59 16.89
N GLN A 617 -18.41 4.84 16.52
CA GLN A 617 -19.40 5.15 15.47
C GLN A 617 -18.95 4.63 14.10
N VAL A 618 -17.65 4.75 13.78
CA VAL A 618 -17.09 4.20 12.54
C VAL A 618 -17.27 2.70 12.51
N LEU A 619 -16.95 2.00 13.60
CA LEU A 619 -17.14 0.55 13.70
C LEU A 619 -18.63 0.18 13.54
N GLU A 620 -19.53 0.83 14.27
CA GLU A 620 -20.96 0.60 14.14
C GLU A 620 -21.45 0.79 12.69
N LYS A 621 -21.03 1.87 12.03
CA LYS A 621 -21.40 2.16 10.64
C LYS A 621 -20.88 1.09 9.68
N ARG A 622 -19.64 0.62 9.86
CA ARG A 622 -19.06 -0.44 9.04
C ARG A 622 -19.74 -1.79 9.25
N LEU A 623 -20.02 -2.16 10.51
CA LEU A 623 -20.75 -3.39 10.82
C LEU A 623 -22.18 -3.33 10.24
N ARG A 624 -22.86 -2.20 10.37
CA ARG A 624 -24.18 -2.01 9.78
C ARG A 624 -24.12 -2.16 8.25
N ARG A 625 -23.15 -1.50 7.59
CA ARG A 625 -23.00 -1.60 6.14
C ARG A 625 -22.74 -3.04 5.68
N SER A 626 -21.89 -3.79 6.37
CA SER A 626 -21.59 -5.18 6.01
C SER A 626 -22.80 -6.12 6.17
N VAL A 627 -23.61 -5.91 7.21
CA VAL A 627 -24.76 -6.78 7.52
C VAL A 627 -26.00 -6.47 6.66
N TRP A 628 -26.12 -5.22 6.16
CA TRP A 628 -27.19 -4.83 5.24
C TRP A 628 -26.76 -4.78 3.77
N ALA A 629 -25.54 -5.27 3.47
CA ALA A 629 -25.10 -5.45 2.08
C ALA A 629 -25.98 -6.49 1.36
N PRO A 630 -26.17 -6.37 0.04
CA PRO A 630 -27.01 -7.31 -0.73
C PRO A 630 -26.53 -8.76 -0.70
N ASP A 631 -25.25 -8.97 -0.50
CA ASP A 631 -24.54 -10.25 -0.43
C ASP A 631 -24.25 -10.72 1.00
N ALA A 632 -24.84 -10.03 2.01
CA ALA A 632 -24.64 -10.38 3.41
C ALA A 632 -25.23 -11.75 3.75
N THR A 633 -24.49 -12.52 4.55
CA THR A 633 -24.88 -13.85 5.03
C THR A 633 -25.07 -13.87 6.54
N ALA A 634 -25.72 -14.91 7.06
CA ALA A 634 -25.89 -15.09 8.50
C ALA A 634 -24.54 -15.18 9.23
N ALA A 635 -23.53 -15.78 8.60
CA ALA A 635 -22.18 -15.83 9.14
C ALA A 635 -21.55 -14.45 9.32
N VAL A 636 -21.74 -13.55 8.33
CA VAL A 636 -21.28 -12.14 8.40
C VAL A 636 -22.03 -11.40 9.52
N ALA A 637 -23.32 -11.60 9.64
CA ALA A 637 -24.12 -10.96 10.70
C ALA A 637 -23.72 -11.44 12.09
N LEU A 638 -23.50 -12.74 12.30
CA LEU A 638 -22.97 -13.28 13.56
C LEU A 638 -21.56 -12.78 13.89
N ALA A 639 -20.71 -12.57 12.86
CA ALA A 639 -19.39 -11.94 13.04
C ALA A 639 -19.54 -10.52 13.56
N ALA A 640 -20.46 -9.76 12.97
CA ALA A 640 -20.74 -8.40 13.39
C ALA A 640 -21.33 -8.34 14.82
N VAL A 641 -22.13 -9.33 15.21
CA VAL A 641 -22.62 -9.48 16.60
C VAL A 641 -21.45 -9.70 17.56
N GLU A 642 -20.50 -10.60 17.23
CA GLU A 642 -19.31 -10.83 18.05
C GLU A 642 -18.48 -9.54 18.21
N ASP A 643 -18.22 -8.84 17.12
CA ASP A 643 -17.47 -7.58 17.12
C ASP A 643 -18.20 -6.49 17.92
N ALA A 644 -19.52 -6.40 17.78
CA ALA A 644 -20.33 -5.44 18.53
C ALA A 644 -20.28 -5.70 20.04
N ILE A 645 -20.37 -6.96 20.48
CA ILE A 645 -20.23 -7.33 21.89
C ILE A 645 -18.84 -7.00 22.45
N LEU A 646 -17.81 -7.25 21.65
CA LEU A 646 -16.41 -7.04 22.09
C LEU A 646 -16.03 -5.57 22.18
N PHE A 647 -16.56 -4.72 21.28
CA PHE A 647 -16.01 -3.40 21.05
C PHE A 647 -17.00 -2.25 21.21
N LEU A 648 -18.31 -2.52 21.23
CA LEU A 648 -19.32 -1.48 21.33
C LEU A 648 -20.16 -1.61 22.60
N PRO A 649 -20.45 -0.52 23.30
CA PRO A 649 -21.27 -0.55 24.52
C PRO A 649 -22.79 -0.62 24.24
N SER A 650 -23.21 -0.86 23.01
CA SER A 650 -24.61 -0.75 22.57
C SER A 650 -25.31 -2.11 22.50
N ARG A 651 -25.99 -2.50 23.57
CA ARG A 651 -26.81 -3.72 23.61
C ARG A 651 -27.91 -3.71 22.53
N ARG A 652 -28.57 -2.57 22.35
CA ARG A 652 -29.60 -2.41 21.32
C ARG A 652 -29.09 -2.73 19.90
N PHE A 653 -27.87 -2.29 19.60
CA PHE A 653 -27.24 -2.57 18.30
C PHE A 653 -26.91 -4.06 18.12
N VAL A 654 -26.47 -4.71 19.20
CA VAL A 654 -26.25 -6.17 19.20
C VAL A 654 -27.55 -6.93 18.90
N ASP A 655 -28.65 -6.53 19.52
CA ASP A 655 -29.98 -7.13 19.28
C ASP A 655 -30.46 -6.89 17.84
N GLU A 656 -30.23 -5.71 17.28
CA GLU A 656 -30.56 -5.37 15.89
C GLU A 656 -29.77 -6.25 14.90
N LEU A 657 -28.45 -6.41 15.10
CA LEU A 657 -27.60 -7.30 14.30
C LEU A 657 -28.03 -8.77 14.43
N GLY A 658 -28.36 -9.20 15.65
CA GLY A 658 -28.84 -10.55 15.91
C GLY A 658 -30.16 -10.86 15.22
N ALA A 659 -31.13 -9.92 15.26
CA ALA A 659 -32.38 -10.04 14.53
C ALA A 659 -32.13 -10.15 13.02
N ARG A 660 -31.22 -9.34 12.49
CA ARG A 660 -30.84 -9.42 11.07
C ARG A 660 -30.16 -10.75 10.71
N ALA A 661 -29.34 -11.33 11.60
CA ALA A 661 -28.77 -12.65 11.41
C ALA A 661 -29.83 -13.74 11.25
N VAL A 662 -30.95 -13.65 12.02
CA VAL A 662 -32.09 -14.56 11.89
C VAL A 662 -32.76 -14.43 10.52
N GLU A 663 -32.99 -13.20 10.05
CA GLU A 663 -33.56 -12.95 8.73
C GLU A 663 -32.69 -13.52 7.61
N LEU A 664 -31.38 -13.25 7.65
CA LEU A 664 -30.42 -13.71 6.67
C LEU A 664 -30.37 -15.24 6.63
N LEU A 665 -30.30 -15.90 7.79
CA LEU A 665 -30.30 -17.35 7.89
C LEU A 665 -31.52 -17.98 7.22
N SER A 666 -32.69 -17.42 7.44
CA SER A 666 -33.94 -17.92 6.84
C SER A 666 -34.02 -17.71 5.33
N ALA A 667 -33.29 -16.75 4.80
CA ALA A 667 -33.23 -16.41 3.38
C ALA A 667 -32.14 -17.16 2.61
N GLU A 668 -31.14 -17.73 3.28
CA GLU A 668 -30.05 -18.49 2.67
C GLU A 668 -30.58 -19.73 1.95
N ARG A 669 -30.11 -19.95 0.72
CA ARG A 669 -30.44 -21.13 -0.09
C ARG A 669 -29.30 -22.12 -0.21
N THR A 670 -28.07 -21.67 0.06
CA THR A 670 -26.88 -22.49 0.11
C THR A 670 -26.45 -22.69 1.55
N VAL A 671 -25.60 -23.69 1.78
CA VAL A 671 -25.09 -24.02 3.11
C VAL A 671 -23.58 -23.82 3.24
N ASP A 672 -23.03 -23.00 2.37
CA ASP A 672 -21.59 -22.77 2.30
C ASP A 672 -21.02 -22.23 3.61
N ASP A 673 -21.75 -21.33 4.25
CA ASP A 673 -21.37 -20.70 5.51
C ASP A 673 -21.74 -21.47 6.77
N ALA A 674 -22.38 -22.64 6.65
CA ALA A 674 -22.80 -23.43 7.81
C ALA A 674 -21.68 -23.72 8.83
N PRO A 675 -20.43 -24.00 8.44
CA PRO A 675 -19.32 -24.19 9.39
C PRO A 675 -19.05 -22.94 10.22
N GLU A 676 -19.11 -21.77 9.61
CA GLU A 676 -18.84 -20.50 10.28
C GLU A 676 -20.03 -20.12 11.18
N VAL A 677 -21.25 -20.29 10.71
CA VAL A 677 -22.49 -20.10 11.50
C VAL A 677 -22.43 -20.96 12.77
N LEU A 678 -22.12 -22.25 12.62
CA LEU A 678 -22.02 -23.17 13.77
C LEU A 678 -20.97 -22.69 14.79
N ARG A 679 -19.78 -22.35 14.31
CA ARG A 679 -18.66 -21.92 15.15
C ARG A 679 -19.01 -20.67 15.94
N ARG A 680 -19.63 -19.68 15.28
CA ARG A 680 -19.99 -18.40 15.89
C ARG A 680 -21.14 -18.52 16.87
N ILE A 681 -22.22 -19.18 16.48
CA ILE A 681 -23.37 -19.31 17.37
C ILE A 681 -23.03 -20.11 18.64
N ARG A 682 -22.17 -21.15 18.55
CA ARG A 682 -21.66 -21.84 19.74
C ARG A 682 -20.94 -20.92 20.70
N ARG A 683 -20.05 -20.05 20.18
CA ARG A 683 -19.31 -19.07 20.99
C ARG A 683 -20.23 -18.04 21.63
N LEU A 684 -21.19 -17.50 20.87
CA LEU A 684 -22.17 -16.53 21.36
C LEU A 684 -23.05 -17.13 22.45
N LEU A 685 -23.56 -18.35 22.26
CA LEU A 685 -24.36 -19.03 23.27
C LEU A 685 -23.53 -19.35 24.55
N ALA A 686 -22.28 -19.76 24.39
CA ALA A 686 -21.38 -19.97 25.54
C ALA A 686 -21.14 -18.65 26.30
N HIS A 687 -20.94 -17.53 25.57
CA HIS A 687 -20.78 -16.21 26.17
C HIS A 687 -22.04 -15.82 26.96
N TYR A 688 -23.21 -15.88 26.36
CA TYR A 688 -24.46 -15.46 27.01
C TYR A 688 -24.80 -16.34 28.21
N ARG A 689 -24.60 -17.65 28.14
CA ARG A 689 -24.80 -18.56 29.29
C ARG A 689 -23.91 -18.24 30.49
N ASN A 690 -22.74 -17.66 30.24
CA ASN A 690 -21.79 -17.28 31.29
C ASN A 690 -22.00 -15.87 31.82
N THR A 691 -22.60 -14.98 31.03
CA THR A 691 -22.69 -13.54 31.33
C THR A 691 -24.10 -13.07 31.68
N GLU A 692 -25.13 -13.77 31.22
CA GLU A 692 -26.51 -13.36 31.39
C GLU A 692 -27.40 -14.47 31.96
N PRO A 693 -28.45 -14.12 32.74
CA PRO A 693 -29.33 -15.11 33.31
C PRO A 693 -30.26 -15.77 32.28
N GLU A 694 -30.60 -15.04 31.22
CA GLU A 694 -31.47 -15.48 30.14
C GLU A 694 -30.84 -15.19 28.78
N LEU A 695 -31.11 -16.01 27.77
CA LEU A 695 -30.65 -15.77 26.43
C LEU A 695 -31.41 -14.58 25.80
N PRO A 696 -30.73 -13.74 24.99
CA PRO A 696 -31.40 -12.74 24.18
C PRO A 696 -32.43 -13.36 23.25
N ALA A 697 -33.58 -12.68 23.05
CA ALA A 697 -34.66 -13.17 22.22
C ALA A 697 -34.27 -13.53 20.78
N TRP A 698 -33.30 -12.78 20.23
CA TRP A 698 -32.73 -13.07 18.90
C TRP A 698 -31.96 -14.40 18.87
N CYS A 699 -31.24 -14.76 19.94
CA CYS A 699 -30.54 -16.04 20.05
C CYS A 699 -31.53 -17.21 20.03
N GLU A 700 -32.62 -17.11 20.79
CA GLU A 700 -33.70 -18.13 20.80
C GLU A 700 -34.30 -18.27 19.40
N SER A 701 -34.61 -17.14 18.79
CA SER A 701 -35.14 -17.07 17.41
C SER A 701 -34.14 -17.65 16.40
N PHE A 702 -32.85 -17.39 16.56
CA PHE A 702 -31.81 -17.92 15.68
C PHE A 702 -31.71 -19.46 15.77
N VAL A 703 -31.78 -19.99 17.00
CA VAL A 703 -31.74 -21.45 17.22
C VAL A 703 -32.98 -22.14 16.64
N THR A 704 -34.18 -21.61 16.88
CA THR A 704 -35.42 -22.21 16.38
C THR A 704 -35.56 -22.11 14.87
N THR A 705 -35.25 -20.94 14.29
CA THR A 705 -35.25 -20.72 12.84
C THR A 705 -34.18 -21.59 12.16
N GLY A 706 -32.96 -21.60 12.71
CA GLY A 706 -31.86 -22.39 12.16
C GLY A 706 -32.10 -23.89 12.23
N TYR A 707 -32.72 -24.38 13.32
CA TYR A 707 -33.08 -25.78 13.43
C TYR A 707 -34.09 -26.20 12.34
N ALA A 708 -35.18 -25.44 12.17
CA ALA A 708 -36.16 -25.70 11.14
C ALA A 708 -35.59 -25.56 9.72
N HIS A 709 -34.80 -24.52 9.48
CA HIS A 709 -34.17 -24.22 8.19
C HIS A 709 -33.19 -25.32 7.77
N TYR A 710 -32.26 -25.69 8.64
CA TYR A 710 -31.30 -26.75 8.33
C TYR A 710 -31.94 -28.14 8.22
N CYS A 711 -33.01 -28.44 8.97
CA CYS A 711 -33.80 -29.64 8.73
C CYS A 711 -34.41 -29.65 7.32
N THR A 712 -34.85 -28.52 6.82
CA THR A 712 -35.43 -28.40 5.47
C THR A 712 -34.36 -28.55 4.37
N LEU A 713 -33.18 -27.99 4.53
CA LEU A 713 -32.10 -28.04 3.55
C LEU A 713 -31.30 -29.35 3.58
N LEU A 714 -31.30 -30.06 4.69
CA LEU A 714 -30.45 -31.25 4.91
C LEU A 714 -30.56 -32.32 3.80
N PRO A 715 -31.76 -32.73 3.35
CA PRO A 715 -31.89 -33.76 2.30
C PRO A 715 -31.24 -33.31 0.98
N THR A 716 -31.44 -32.05 0.60
CA THR A 716 -30.85 -31.46 -0.61
C THR A 716 -29.34 -31.36 -0.49
N ALA A 717 -28.82 -30.88 0.63
CA ALA A 717 -27.38 -30.75 0.89
C ALA A 717 -26.65 -32.12 0.84
N PHE A 718 -27.32 -33.20 1.24
CA PHE A 718 -26.75 -34.54 1.12
C PHE A 718 -26.65 -35.01 -0.34
N THR A 719 -27.61 -34.65 -1.18
CA THR A 719 -27.67 -35.13 -2.58
C THR A 719 -26.93 -34.21 -3.55
N ASP A 720 -26.77 -32.96 -3.23
CA ASP A 720 -26.10 -31.95 -4.08
C ASP A 720 -24.58 -32.18 -4.14
N ASP A 721 -24.02 -32.34 -5.33
CA ASP A 721 -22.58 -32.59 -5.54
C ASP A 721 -21.69 -31.37 -5.25
N GLU A 722 -22.24 -30.18 -5.34
CA GLU A 722 -21.50 -28.92 -5.08
C GLU A 722 -21.34 -28.68 -3.57
N THR A 723 -22.28 -29.13 -2.76
CA THR A 723 -22.21 -29.01 -1.31
C THR A 723 -21.15 -29.96 -0.74
N GLY A 724 -20.14 -29.41 -0.08
CA GLY A 724 -19.05 -30.20 0.52
C GLY A 724 -19.47 -30.98 1.78
N VAL A 725 -18.73 -32.04 2.09
CA VAL A 725 -18.95 -32.85 3.29
C VAL A 725 -18.85 -32.03 4.59
N ARG A 726 -17.97 -31.00 4.60
CA ARG A 726 -17.75 -30.12 5.75
C ARG A 726 -18.99 -29.28 6.04
N GLN A 727 -19.65 -28.78 5.00
CA GLN A 727 -20.89 -28.00 5.14
C GLN A 727 -22.02 -28.87 5.72
N VAL A 728 -22.22 -30.05 5.17
CA VAL A 728 -23.22 -31.01 5.70
C VAL A 728 -22.89 -31.43 7.14
N GLY A 729 -21.61 -31.67 7.44
CA GLY A 729 -21.14 -31.96 8.80
C GLY A 729 -21.45 -30.83 9.77
N ALA A 730 -21.27 -29.56 9.35
CA ALA A 730 -21.58 -28.40 10.16
C ALA A 730 -23.09 -28.21 10.38
N MET A 731 -23.92 -28.49 9.37
CA MET A 731 -25.38 -28.49 9.56
C MET A 731 -25.80 -29.53 10.61
N LEU A 732 -25.29 -30.76 10.53
CA LEU A 732 -25.53 -31.76 11.54
C LEU A 732 -24.99 -31.36 12.91
N GLY A 733 -23.80 -30.71 12.92
CA GLY A 733 -23.20 -30.14 14.12
C GLY A 733 -24.08 -29.11 14.78
N PHE A 734 -24.72 -28.23 13.99
CA PHE A 734 -25.70 -27.28 14.48
C PHE A 734 -26.93 -27.99 15.05
N LEU A 735 -27.54 -28.90 14.27
CA LEU A 735 -28.76 -29.60 14.65
C LEU A 735 -28.60 -30.41 15.94
N PHE A 736 -27.53 -31.19 16.08
CA PHE A 736 -27.26 -31.95 17.29
C PHE A 736 -26.82 -31.17 18.50
N SER A 737 -25.98 -30.13 18.31
CA SER A 737 -25.52 -29.32 19.45
C SER A 737 -26.60 -28.39 19.97
N MET A 738 -27.54 -27.95 19.13
CA MET A 738 -28.65 -27.08 19.50
C MET A 738 -29.92 -27.84 19.83
N GLU A 739 -29.97 -29.17 19.66
CA GLU A 739 -31.18 -29.97 19.80
C GLU A 739 -31.90 -29.75 21.13
N SER A 740 -31.18 -29.86 22.25
CA SER A 740 -31.79 -29.72 23.57
C SER A 740 -32.41 -28.31 23.79
N LEU A 741 -31.75 -27.26 23.30
CA LEU A 741 -32.26 -25.89 23.36
C LEU A 741 -33.43 -25.71 22.42
N ALA A 742 -33.33 -26.18 21.17
CA ALA A 742 -34.41 -26.09 20.19
C ALA A 742 -35.69 -26.78 20.63
N LEU A 743 -35.58 -27.98 21.24
CA LEU A 743 -36.73 -28.70 21.81
C LEU A 743 -37.35 -27.98 23.00
N SER A 744 -36.55 -27.36 23.86
CA SER A 744 -37.07 -26.54 24.97
C SER A 744 -37.81 -25.28 24.48
N LEU A 745 -37.47 -24.81 23.28
CA LEU A 745 -38.09 -23.67 22.58
C LEU A 745 -39.25 -24.09 21.65
N GLY A 746 -39.66 -25.37 21.67
CA GLY A 746 -40.85 -25.84 20.93
C GLY A 746 -40.58 -26.44 19.55
N CYS A 747 -39.32 -26.69 19.16
CA CYS A 747 -39.00 -27.46 17.94
C CYS A 747 -39.31 -28.92 18.12
N ASP A 748 -39.61 -29.64 17.02
CA ASP A 748 -39.93 -31.07 17.04
C ASP A 748 -38.77 -31.88 16.49
N ARG A 749 -38.31 -32.86 17.27
CA ARG A 749 -37.26 -33.81 16.87
C ARG A 749 -37.65 -34.64 15.64
N ALA A 750 -38.95 -34.90 15.45
CA ALA A 750 -39.46 -35.64 14.29
C ALA A 750 -39.05 -34.97 12.96
N GLN A 751 -38.86 -33.64 12.93
CA GLN A 751 -38.41 -32.92 11.74
C GLN A 751 -36.98 -33.37 11.35
N LEU A 752 -36.06 -33.46 12.32
CA LEU A 752 -34.68 -33.92 12.09
C LEU A 752 -34.65 -35.40 11.69
N GLU A 753 -35.42 -36.26 12.36
CA GLU A 753 -35.51 -37.68 11.99
C GLU A 753 -36.05 -37.86 10.57
N LEU A 754 -37.04 -37.08 10.17
CA LEU A 754 -37.61 -37.09 8.82
C LEU A 754 -36.56 -36.63 7.79
N ALA A 755 -35.88 -35.50 8.06
CA ALA A 755 -34.83 -34.97 7.20
C ALA A 755 -33.70 -36.00 6.96
N VAL A 756 -33.23 -36.64 8.02
CA VAL A 756 -32.19 -37.71 7.93
C VAL A 756 -32.70 -38.95 7.18
N ARG A 757 -33.96 -39.33 7.32
CA ARG A 757 -34.58 -40.46 6.56
C ARG A 757 -34.78 -40.12 5.08
N GLN A 758 -35.01 -38.86 4.73
CA GLN A 758 -35.17 -38.41 3.34
C GLN A 758 -33.85 -38.14 2.63
N SER A 759 -32.74 -38.14 3.35
CA SER A 759 -31.39 -37.94 2.79
C SER A 759 -30.86 -39.23 2.13
N HIS A 760 -30.48 -39.14 0.87
CA HIS A 760 -29.98 -40.27 0.08
C HIS A 760 -28.72 -39.90 -0.71
N PRO A 761 -27.56 -39.66 -0.03
CA PRO A 761 -26.34 -39.29 -0.71
C PRO A 761 -25.74 -40.43 -1.51
N GLU A 762 -25.09 -40.10 -2.64
CA GLU A 762 -24.32 -41.05 -3.45
C GLU A 762 -22.82 -41.00 -3.11
N ALA A 763 -22.31 -39.81 -2.73
CA ALA A 763 -20.90 -39.62 -2.39
C ALA A 763 -20.50 -40.37 -1.13
N PRO A 764 -19.46 -41.25 -1.16
CA PRO A 764 -19.08 -42.13 -0.04
C PRO A 764 -18.87 -41.39 1.29
N ALA A 765 -18.27 -40.23 1.28
CA ALA A 765 -18.05 -39.43 2.48
C ALA A 765 -19.36 -38.90 3.09
N LYS A 766 -20.31 -38.49 2.28
CA LYS A 766 -21.65 -38.10 2.72
C LYS A 766 -22.48 -39.27 3.21
N VAL A 767 -22.33 -40.45 2.60
CA VAL A 767 -22.96 -41.70 3.08
C VAL A 767 -22.47 -42.02 4.48
N ALA A 768 -21.18 -41.94 4.75
CA ALA A 768 -20.61 -42.18 6.08
C ALA A 768 -21.15 -41.17 7.11
N LEU A 769 -21.24 -39.90 6.72
CA LEU A 769 -21.79 -38.83 7.54
C LEU A 769 -23.29 -39.07 7.86
N LEU A 770 -24.08 -39.51 6.87
CA LEU A 770 -25.48 -39.91 7.06
C LEU A 770 -25.61 -41.09 8.04
N TRP A 771 -24.80 -42.12 7.91
CA TRP A 771 -24.81 -43.26 8.84
C TRP A 771 -24.45 -42.83 10.26
N ALA A 772 -23.50 -41.94 10.42
CA ALA A 772 -23.18 -41.34 11.71
C ALA A 772 -24.40 -40.58 12.31
N ALA A 773 -25.07 -39.77 11.50
CA ALA A 773 -26.30 -39.08 11.93
C ALA A 773 -27.42 -40.04 12.30
N GLN A 774 -27.64 -41.08 11.50
CA GLN A 774 -28.61 -42.17 11.80
C GLN A 774 -28.26 -42.89 13.12
N SER A 775 -26.96 -43.10 13.38
CA SER A 775 -26.52 -43.70 14.65
C SER A 775 -26.78 -42.79 15.83
N GLN A 776 -26.55 -41.51 15.73
CA GLN A 776 -26.82 -40.53 16.79
C GLN A 776 -28.33 -40.46 17.11
N LEU A 777 -29.19 -40.60 16.12
CA LEU A 777 -30.65 -40.61 16.30
C LEU A 777 -31.19 -41.96 16.73
N GLY A 778 -30.35 -42.98 16.87
CA GLY A 778 -30.77 -44.36 17.24
C GLY A 778 -31.45 -45.15 16.10
N LEU A 779 -31.44 -44.61 14.87
CA LEU A 779 -31.98 -45.26 13.67
C LEU A 779 -31.10 -46.38 13.11
N LEU A 780 -29.82 -46.36 13.47
CA LEU A 780 -28.79 -47.33 13.09
C LEU A 780 -27.91 -47.70 14.29
N SER A 781 -27.77 -48.95 14.62
CA SER A 781 -26.89 -49.37 15.73
C SER A 781 -25.41 -49.38 15.32
N VAL A 782 -24.51 -49.19 16.26
CA VAL A 782 -23.05 -49.28 16.04
C VAL A 782 -22.64 -50.66 15.51
N ALA A 783 -23.36 -51.73 15.93
CA ALA A 783 -23.14 -53.09 15.40
C ALA A 783 -23.46 -53.18 13.89
N GLN A 784 -24.53 -52.54 13.44
CA GLN A 784 -24.88 -52.43 12.02
C GLN A 784 -23.89 -51.57 11.24
N LEU A 785 -23.34 -50.51 11.85
CA LEU A 785 -22.28 -49.72 11.24
C LEU A 785 -21.02 -50.57 11.00
N ARG A 786 -20.61 -51.37 11.99
CA ARG A 786 -19.49 -52.29 11.85
C ARG A 786 -19.70 -53.28 10.71
N SER A 787 -20.93 -53.90 10.64
CA SER A 787 -21.27 -54.83 9.55
C SER A 787 -21.14 -54.17 8.17
N ARG A 788 -21.68 -52.94 8.02
CA ARG A 788 -21.60 -52.21 6.76
C ARG A 788 -20.15 -51.85 6.36
N CYS A 789 -19.33 -51.42 7.30
CA CYS A 789 -17.91 -51.16 7.03
C CYS A 789 -17.13 -52.42 6.69
N ALA A 790 -17.42 -53.55 7.34
CA ALA A 790 -16.81 -54.84 7.04
C ALA A 790 -17.21 -55.35 5.64
N GLU A 791 -18.48 -55.15 5.22
CA GLU A 791 -18.97 -55.43 3.87
C GLU A 791 -18.28 -54.60 2.81
N LEU A 792 -18.08 -53.29 3.06
CA LEU A 792 -17.36 -52.40 2.16
C LEU A 792 -15.89 -52.84 1.98
N LEU A 793 -15.20 -53.18 3.09
CA LEU A 793 -13.83 -53.66 3.07
C LEU A 793 -13.69 -55.06 2.43
N GLY A 794 -14.76 -55.84 2.44
CA GLY A 794 -14.83 -57.18 1.80
C GLY A 794 -15.13 -57.11 0.30
N ASN A 795 -15.53 -55.92 -0.24
CA ASN A 795 -15.91 -55.78 -1.64
C ASN A 795 -14.79 -55.10 -2.47
N PRO A 796 -14.09 -55.86 -3.35
CA PRO A 796 -12.97 -55.34 -4.14
C PRO A 796 -13.31 -54.10 -5.01
N LEU A 797 -14.59 -53.96 -5.42
CA LEU A 797 -15.04 -52.84 -6.25
C LEU A 797 -15.18 -51.55 -5.46
N VAL A 798 -15.40 -51.64 -4.18
CA VAL A 798 -15.65 -50.49 -3.28
C VAL A 798 -14.41 -50.09 -2.48
N VAL A 799 -13.48 -51.00 -2.26
CA VAL A 799 -12.21 -50.78 -1.54
C VAL A 799 -11.48 -49.52 -1.98
N PRO A 800 -11.38 -49.18 -3.27
CA PRO A 800 -10.75 -47.90 -3.70
C PRO A 800 -11.44 -46.63 -3.18
N ALA A 801 -12.75 -46.68 -2.92
CA ALA A 801 -13.53 -45.58 -2.39
C ALA A 801 -13.57 -45.52 -0.84
N PHE A 802 -13.12 -46.59 -0.16
CA PHE A 802 -13.19 -46.69 1.30
C PHE A 802 -12.51 -45.54 2.06
N PRO A 803 -11.37 -44.99 1.61
CA PRO A 803 -10.79 -43.80 2.21
C PRO A 803 -11.73 -42.59 2.28
N GLN A 804 -12.67 -42.47 1.34
CA GLN A 804 -13.66 -41.38 1.35
C GLN A 804 -14.70 -41.61 2.46
N TYR A 805 -15.15 -42.86 2.68
CA TYR A 805 -16.01 -43.19 3.83
C TYR A 805 -15.31 -42.84 5.16
N LEU A 806 -14.02 -43.19 5.29
CA LEU A 806 -13.24 -42.83 6.48
C LEU A 806 -13.16 -41.32 6.68
N SER A 807 -12.92 -40.57 5.61
CA SER A 807 -12.92 -39.08 5.68
C SER A 807 -14.26 -38.55 6.16
N GLY A 808 -15.36 -39.14 5.72
CA GLY A 808 -16.70 -38.81 6.20
C GLY A 808 -16.91 -39.13 7.69
N PHE A 809 -16.45 -40.27 8.15
CA PHE A 809 -16.52 -40.63 9.58
C PHE A 809 -15.65 -39.76 10.47
N VAL A 810 -14.46 -39.38 10.00
CA VAL A 810 -13.60 -38.41 10.74
C VAL A 810 -14.31 -37.06 10.86
N GLN A 811 -14.94 -36.55 9.79
CA GLN A 811 -15.71 -35.31 9.84
C GLN A 811 -16.98 -35.44 10.68
N ALA A 812 -17.56 -36.64 10.78
CA ALA A 812 -18.71 -36.90 11.65
C ALA A 812 -18.38 -36.81 13.14
N LEU A 813 -17.11 -36.82 13.55
CA LEU A 813 -16.74 -36.73 14.97
C LEU A 813 -17.07 -35.40 15.60
N GLU A 814 -17.09 -34.31 14.81
CA GLU A 814 -17.50 -32.98 15.32
C GLU A 814 -19.01 -33.00 15.68
N PRO A 815 -19.95 -33.38 14.79
CA PRO A 815 -21.36 -33.49 15.14
C PRO A 815 -21.70 -34.64 16.08
N VAL A 816 -20.96 -35.75 16.03
CA VAL A 816 -21.28 -37.00 16.77
C VAL A 816 -20.03 -37.53 17.49
N PRO A 817 -19.55 -36.88 18.57
CA PRO A 817 -18.34 -37.31 19.31
C PRO A 817 -18.45 -38.73 19.91
N THR A 818 -19.67 -39.22 20.13
CA THR A 818 -19.94 -40.58 20.68
C THR A 818 -19.43 -41.70 19.80
N LEU A 819 -19.19 -41.44 18.49
CA LEU A 819 -18.64 -42.42 17.56
C LEU A 819 -17.12 -42.55 17.57
N THR A 820 -16.41 -41.79 18.44
CA THR A 820 -14.92 -41.81 18.48
C THR A 820 -14.36 -43.23 18.62
N PRO A 821 -14.85 -44.14 19.52
CA PRO A 821 -14.34 -45.49 19.61
C PRO A 821 -14.50 -46.26 18.29
N PHE A 822 -15.66 -46.12 17.65
CA PHE A 822 -15.94 -46.78 16.37
C PHE A 822 -15.02 -46.24 15.26
N VAL A 823 -14.80 -44.92 15.19
CA VAL A 823 -13.93 -44.33 14.14
C VAL A 823 -12.48 -44.79 14.33
N VAL A 824 -11.97 -44.84 15.54
CA VAL A 824 -10.63 -45.41 15.84
C VAL A 824 -10.52 -46.86 15.41
N GLU A 825 -11.54 -47.67 15.71
CA GLU A 825 -11.62 -49.10 15.31
C GLU A 825 -11.57 -49.22 13.77
N VAL A 826 -12.41 -48.47 13.04
CA VAL A 826 -12.50 -48.53 11.59
C VAL A 826 -11.23 -48.01 10.91
N ILE A 827 -10.59 -46.95 11.44
CA ILE A 827 -9.29 -46.49 10.96
C ILE A 827 -8.23 -47.58 11.11
N SER A 828 -8.16 -48.22 12.27
CA SER A 828 -7.23 -49.32 12.54
C SER A 828 -7.44 -50.52 11.57
N GLU A 829 -8.70 -50.88 11.35
CA GLU A 829 -9.07 -51.97 10.43
C GLU A 829 -8.74 -51.59 8.96
N ALA A 830 -8.93 -50.33 8.57
CA ALA A 830 -8.55 -49.84 7.26
C ALA A 830 -7.02 -49.91 7.03
N PHE A 831 -6.22 -49.51 8.01
CA PHE A 831 -4.76 -49.62 7.93
C PHE A 831 -4.29 -51.08 7.84
N ALA A 832 -5.02 -52.01 8.44
CA ALA A 832 -4.68 -53.44 8.40
C ALA A 832 -5.10 -54.10 7.08
N ARG A 833 -6.15 -53.66 6.40
CA ARG A 833 -6.77 -54.33 5.26
C ARG A 833 -6.67 -53.63 3.91
N LEU A 834 -6.48 -52.30 3.89
CA LEU A 834 -6.38 -51.60 2.63
C LEU A 834 -5.04 -51.87 1.94
N PRO A 835 -5.04 -52.14 0.61
CA PRO A 835 -3.81 -52.27 -0.14
C PRO A 835 -3.05 -50.95 -0.28
N ASP A 836 -1.73 -51.01 -0.28
CA ASP A 836 -0.83 -49.84 -0.36
C ASP A 836 -1.19 -48.83 -1.48
N PRO A 837 -1.57 -49.21 -2.71
CA PRO A 837 -1.98 -48.29 -3.76
C PRO A 837 -3.19 -47.41 -3.42
N VAL A 838 -4.04 -47.87 -2.47
CA VAL A 838 -5.20 -47.13 -1.98
C VAL A 838 -4.86 -46.31 -0.73
N LEU A 839 -4.09 -46.89 0.19
CA LEU A 839 -3.75 -46.30 1.49
C LEU A 839 -2.79 -45.14 1.35
N LEU A 840 -1.68 -45.31 0.61
CA LEU A 840 -0.60 -44.30 0.55
C LEU A 840 -1.03 -42.97 -0.06
N PRO A 841 -1.79 -42.88 -1.17
CA PRO A 841 -2.29 -41.64 -1.71
C PRO A 841 -3.30 -40.90 -0.80
N TRP A 842 -3.97 -41.61 0.09
CA TRP A 842 -4.95 -41.07 1.01
C TRP A 842 -4.33 -40.44 2.27
N LEU A 843 -3.20 -40.97 2.76
CA LEU A 843 -2.54 -40.49 3.98
C LEU A 843 -2.30 -38.97 4.04
N PRO A 844 -1.78 -38.30 2.99
CA PRO A 844 -1.62 -36.88 3.00
C PRO A 844 -2.94 -36.11 3.18
N LYS A 845 -4.03 -36.61 2.58
CA LYS A 845 -5.36 -36.00 2.70
C LYS A 845 -5.91 -36.19 4.12
N LEU A 846 -5.73 -37.33 4.71
CA LEU A 846 -6.12 -37.61 6.10
C LEU A 846 -5.36 -36.69 7.06
N ILE A 847 -4.05 -36.56 6.90
CA ILE A 847 -3.21 -35.66 7.71
C ILE A 847 -3.66 -34.23 7.57
N THR A 848 -3.95 -33.74 6.35
CA THR A 848 -4.46 -32.40 6.10
C THR A 848 -5.81 -32.18 6.79
N THR A 849 -6.75 -33.10 6.62
CA THR A 849 -8.07 -33.02 7.28
C THR A 849 -7.94 -32.99 8.81
N LEU A 850 -7.07 -33.82 9.37
CA LEU A 850 -6.82 -33.85 10.82
C LEU A 850 -6.12 -32.59 11.31
N ARG A 851 -5.26 -31.93 10.50
CA ARG A 851 -4.64 -30.64 10.82
C ARG A 851 -5.63 -29.50 10.80
N GLU A 852 -6.48 -29.43 9.81
CA GLU A 852 -7.49 -28.39 9.65
C GLU A 852 -8.54 -28.41 10.76
N GLN A 853 -8.95 -29.59 11.16
CA GLN A 853 -9.94 -29.82 12.23
C GLN A 853 -9.28 -30.08 13.61
N GLY A 854 -7.98 -30.09 13.68
CA GLY A 854 -7.19 -30.98 14.52
C GLY A 854 -6.89 -30.53 15.92
N ARG A 855 -7.09 -29.28 16.35
CA ARG A 855 -6.73 -28.95 17.74
C ARG A 855 -7.63 -29.63 18.78
N GLU A 856 -8.89 -29.89 18.43
CA GLU A 856 -9.87 -30.52 19.32
C GLU A 856 -10.06 -32.02 19.05
N LEU A 857 -10.01 -32.49 17.80
CA LEU A 857 -10.26 -33.84 17.39
C LEU A 857 -9.05 -34.77 17.56
N VAL A 858 -7.84 -34.32 17.30
CA VAL A 858 -6.64 -35.15 17.41
C VAL A 858 -6.42 -35.65 18.85
N PRO A 859 -6.49 -34.78 19.89
CA PRO A 859 -6.39 -35.26 21.27
C PRO A 859 -7.47 -36.26 21.66
N LEU A 860 -8.68 -36.12 21.11
CA LEU A 860 -9.78 -37.03 21.34
C LEU A 860 -9.50 -38.43 20.74
N LEU A 861 -9.05 -38.45 19.48
CA LEU A 861 -8.68 -39.68 18.76
C LEU A 861 -7.49 -40.36 19.42
N VAL A 862 -6.45 -39.64 19.81
CA VAL A 862 -5.26 -40.16 20.48
C VAL A 862 -5.64 -40.76 21.83
N ARG A 863 -6.48 -40.08 22.61
CA ARG A 863 -6.95 -40.59 23.92
C ARG A 863 -7.73 -41.89 23.74
N GLU A 864 -8.61 -41.97 22.75
CA GLU A 864 -9.41 -43.17 22.51
C GLU A 864 -8.58 -44.29 21.90
N ALA A 865 -7.62 -43.97 21.03
CA ALA A 865 -6.67 -44.97 20.52
C ALA A 865 -5.82 -45.55 21.66
N GLY A 866 -5.41 -44.73 22.63
CA GLY A 866 -4.72 -45.15 23.85
C GLY A 866 -5.56 -46.09 24.73
N ARG A 867 -6.87 -45.90 24.80
CA ARG A 867 -7.80 -46.84 25.49
C ARG A 867 -7.98 -48.13 24.75
N THR A 868 -8.07 -48.06 23.41
CA THR A 868 -8.30 -49.22 22.55
C THR A 868 -7.04 -50.11 22.40
N PHE A 869 -5.87 -49.47 22.38
CA PHE A 869 -4.56 -50.12 22.18
C PHE A 869 -3.54 -49.74 23.27
N PRO A 870 -3.74 -50.09 24.54
CA PRO A 870 -2.96 -49.57 25.66
C PRO A 870 -1.46 -49.98 25.64
N GLY A 871 -1.08 -51.03 24.89
CA GLY A 871 0.30 -51.51 24.85
C GLY A 871 1.23 -50.84 23.85
N SER A 872 0.68 -50.18 22.83
CA SER A 872 1.46 -49.59 21.71
C SER A 872 1.58 -48.09 21.75
N LEU A 873 0.83 -47.36 22.62
CA LEU A 873 0.75 -45.92 22.64
C LEU A 873 1.41 -45.26 23.88
N ALA A 874 1.95 -46.05 24.81
CA ALA A 874 2.61 -45.52 26.02
C ALA A 874 3.82 -44.59 25.70
N THR A 875 4.41 -44.73 24.49
CA THR A 875 5.50 -43.88 24.01
C THR A 875 5.00 -42.61 23.27
N LEU A 876 3.72 -42.61 22.85
CA LEU A 876 3.13 -41.45 22.16
C LEU A 876 2.64 -40.36 23.10
N ASP A 877 2.35 -40.68 24.37
CA ASP A 877 2.03 -39.64 25.37
C ASP A 877 3.20 -38.71 25.67
N ALA A 878 4.44 -39.09 25.31
CA ALA A 878 5.65 -38.31 25.42
C ALA A 878 6.03 -37.60 24.09
N TRP A 879 5.30 -37.85 22.99
CA TRP A 879 5.63 -37.29 21.70
C TRP A 879 4.84 -36.02 21.41
N ALA A 880 5.54 -34.87 21.38
CA ALA A 880 4.97 -33.66 20.89
C ALA A 880 5.09 -33.63 19.35
N PRO A 881 3.98 -33.47 18.62
CA PRO A 881 4.05 -33.40 17.16
C PRO A 881 4.92 -32.21 16.71
N PRO A 882 5.71 -32.35 15.65
CA PRO A 882 6.61 -31.28 15.17
C PRO A 882 5.94 -29.94 14.85
N TRP A 883 4.60 -29.91 14.81
CA TRP A 883 3.79 -28.72 14.53
C TRP A 883 3.09 -28.16 15.78
N SER A 884 3.29 -28.77 16.98
CA SER A 884 2.75 -28.19 18.21
C SER A 884 3.60 -27.00 18.65
N THR A 885 3.03 -25.81 18.67
CA THR A 885 3.66 -24.56 19.10
C THR A 885 3.75 -24.42 20.64
N ASP A 886 3.31 -25.40 21.40
CA ASP A 886 3.40 -25.42 22.87
C ASP A 886 4.74 -26.01 23.34
N ALA A 887 5.86 -25.46 22.83
CA ALA A 887 7.20 -25.75 23.37
C ALA A 887 7.53 -24.87 24.59
N THR A 888 6.62 -24.82 25.59
CA THR A 888 6.90 -24.23 26.89
C THR A 888 6.61 -25.20 28.01
N ALA A 889 7.30 -26.36 27.97
CA ALA A 889 7.55 -27.11 29.20
C ALA A 889 9.05 -26.99 29.53
N PRO A 890 9.44 -26.56 30.73
CA PRO A 890 10.84 -26.48 31.09
C PRO A 890 11.42 -27.89 31.17
N VAL A 891 12.28 -28.21 30.18
CA VAL A 891 13.14 -29.39 30.28
C VAL A 891 14.13 -29.10 31.41
N GLY A 892 13.94 -29.74 32.55
CA GLY A 892 14.88 -29.69 33.65
C GLY A 892 16.25 -30.22 33.20
N PRO A 893 17.36 -29.64 33.68
CA PRO A 893 18.69 -30.09 33.28
C PRO A 893 18.97 -31.49 33.86
N GLY A 894 19.00 -32.50 33.02
CA GLY A 894 19.60 -33.76 33.43
C GLY A 894 18.87 -35.08 33.13
N ALA A 895 18.46 -35.31 31.87
CA ALA A 895 18.19 -36.67 31.41
C ALA A 895 18.61 -36.79 29.93
N VAL A 896 19.81 -37.28 29.70
CA VAL A 896 20.24 -37.78 28.40
C VAL A 896 19.49 -39.09 28.17
N PRO A 897 18.71 -39.24 27.07
CA PRO A 897 18.10 -40.55 26.76
C PRO A 897 19.22 -41.53 26.52
N ALA A 898 19.25 -42.63 27.31
CA ALA A 898 20.18 -43.74 27.10
C ALA A 898 19.85 -44.39 25.77
N GLY A 899 20.68 -44.21 24.75
CA GLY A 899 20.54 -44.90 23.46
C GLY A 899 20.96 -44.13 22.21
N VAL A 900 21.48 -42.90 22.33
CA VAL A 900 22.06 -42.19 21.15
C VAL A 900 23.53 -42.63 21.07
N GLU A 901 23.87 -43.51 20.11
CA GLU A 901 25.26 -43.75 19.72
C GLU A 901 25.88 -42.48 19.24
N VAL A 902 26.83 -41.95 20.00
CA VAL A 902 27.63 -40.80 19.60
C VAL A 902 28.46 -41.20 18.40
N LEU A 903 28.16 -40.68 17.22
CA LEU A 903 28.98 -40.89 16.02
C LEU A 903 30.37 -40.25 16.24
N SER A 904 31.31 -41.09 16.72
CA SER A 904 32.68 -40.68 16.99
C SER A 904 33.58 -40.65 15.75
N SER A 905 33.11 -41.15 14.61
CA SER A 905 33.89 -41.26 13.36
C SER A 905 33.00 -41.21 12.14
N GLY A 906 33.24 -40.30 11.22
CA GLY A 906 32.57 -40.17 9.93
C GLY A 906 33.05 -38.90 9.18
N PRO A 907 32.84 -38.79 7.88
CA PRO A 907 33.24 -37.62 7.08
C PRO A 907 32.62 -36.31 7.56
N ALA A 908 31.39 -36.34 8.12
CA ALA A 908 30.74 -35.17 8.69
C ALA A 908 31.44 -34.63 9.94
N VAL A 909 32.02 -35.51 10.79
CA VAL A 909 32.77 -35.10 12.00
C VAL A 909 34.09 -34.43 11.63
N GLY A 910 34.73 -34.88 10.55
CA GLY A 910 35.94 -34.23 10.00
C GLY A 910 35.64 -32.80 9.53
N LEU A 911 34.60 -32.62 8.75
CA LEU A 911 34.15 -31.33 8.21
C LEU A 911 33.75 -30.33 9.31
N LEU A 912 33.03 -30.78 10.34
CA LEU A 912 32.64 -29.95 11.50
C LEU A 912 33.88 -29.46 12.31
N ARG A 913 34.96 -30.26 12.35
CA ARG A 913 36.23 -29.87 12.98
C ARG A 913 37.03 -28.87 12.15
N GLU A 914 36.98 -28.97 10.82
CA GLU A 914 37.67 -28.06 9.91
C GLU A 914 37.02 -26.68 9.78
N HIS A 915 35.67 -26.57 10.04
CA HIS A 915 34.89 -25.34 9.89
C HIS A 915 34.09 -24.95 11.14
N PRO A 916 34.72 -24.73 12.29
CA PRO A 916 34.03 -24.49 13.56
C PRO A 916 33.15 -23.21 13.55
N ALA A 917 33.60 -22.13 12.90
CA ALA A 917 32.84 -20.88 12.83
C ALA A 917 31.55 -21.00 12.00
N ALA A 918 31.58 -21.85 10.95
CA ALA A 918 30.37 -22.13 10.16
C ALA A 918 29.37 -22.97 10.97
N CYS A 919 29.88 -23.90 11.79
CA CYS A 919 29.04 -24.69 12.67
C CYS A 919 28.38 -23.87 13.77
N ASP A 920 29.09 -22.89 14.32
CA ASP A 920 28.55 -21.94 15.33
C ASP A 920 27.44 -21.08 14.70
N ALA A 921 27.64 -20.55 13.49
CA ALA A 921 26.64 -19.77 12.77
C ALA A 921 25.37 -20.59 12.42
N VAL A 922 25.56 -21.87 12.04
CA VAL A 922 24.41 -22.76 11.76
C VAL A 922 23.66 -23.13 13.04
N ALA A 923 24.37 -23.33 14.14
CA ALA A 923 23.75 -23.60 15.45
C ALA A 923 22.91 -22.40 15.94
N GLU A 924 23.40 -21.19 15.73
CA GLU A 924 22.68 -19.95 16.03
C GLU A 924 21.44 -19.80 15.14
N LEU A 925 21.56 -20.04 13.83
CA LEU A 925 20.44 -20.01 12.87
C LEU A 925 19.36 -21.03 13.18
N LEU A 926 19.73 -22.20 13.71
CA LEU A 926 18.79 -23.27 14.06
C LEU A 926 18.22 -23.15 15.49
N GLY A 927 18.61 -22.10 16.26
CA GLY A 927 18.14 -21.88 17.62
C GLY A 927 18.64 -22.95 18.61
N CYS A 928 19.81 -23.55 18.36
CA CYS A 928 20.38 -24.60 19.17
C CYS A 928 21.28 -24.07 20.31
N ASP A 929 21.19 -22.78 20.64
CA ASP A 929 22.07 -22.05 21.56
C ASP A 929 22.15 -22.67 22.95
N ALA A 930 21.08 -23.29 23.43
CA ALA A 930 21.04 -23.89 24.79
C ALA A 930 21.85 -25.18 24.95
N GLY A 931 22.27 -25.81 23.84
CA GLY A 931 23.05 -27.07 23.84
C GLY A 931 24.40 -26.98 23.12
N TRP A 932 24.68 -25.86 22.45
CA TRP A 932 25.87 -25.66 21.65
C TRP A 932 26.98 -24.98 22.46
N GLN A 933 28.20 -25.50 22.42
CA GLN A 933 29.38 -24.83 22.96
C GLN A 933 30.23 -24.31 21.81
N PRO A 934 30.41 -22.96 21.70
CA PRO A 934 31.19 -22.37 20.60
C PRO A 934 32.67 -22.82 20.61
N ALA A 935 33.24 -22.91 19.43
CA ALA A 935 34.62 -23.32 19.22
C ALA A 935 35.62 -22.29 19.75
N GLY A 936 36.01 -22.37 20.99
CA GLY A 936 36.92 -21.43 21.66
C GLY A 936 36.85 -21.48 23.19
N ALA A 937 35.86 -22.16 23.74
CA ALA A 937 35.62 -22.21 25.16
C ALA A 937 36.42 -23.34 25.90
N SER A 938 37.08 -24.28 25.19
CA SER A 938 37.92 -25.30 25.81
C SER A 938 38.97 -25.85 24.84
N GLY A 939 40.25 -25.74 25.21
CA GLY A 939 41.34 -26.37 24.47
C GLY A 939 41.28 -27.91 24.62
N GLY A 940 41.04 -28.60 23.52
CA GLY A 940 41.16 -30.07 23.46
C GLY A 940 40.02 -30.77 22.73
N GLY A 941 40.16 -30.95 21.47
CA GLY A 941 39.97 -32.04 20.54
C GLY A 941 38.81 -32.98 20.53
N SER A 942 37.62 -32.65 21.01
CA SER A 942 36.41 -33.45 20.72
C SER A 942 35.28 -32.57 20.22
N PRO A 943 34.51 -33.02 19.20
CA PRO A 943 33.31 -32.28 18.80
C PRO A 943 32.40 -32.12 20.00
N SER A 944 31.88 -30.90 20.19
CA SER A 944 30.98 -30.60 21.28
C SER A 944 29.79 -31.56 21.25
N SER A 945 29.26 -31.91 22.41
CA SER A 945 28.06 -32.74 22.55
C SER A 945 26.88 -32.20 21.73
N GLY A 946 26.83 -30.86 21.45
CA GLY A 946 25.87 -30.22 20.59
C GLY A 946 25.96 -30.64 19.12
N ALA A 947 27.16 -30.76 18.54
CA ALA A 947 27.32 -31.23 17.16
C ALA A 947 26.84 -32.67 16.95
N ALA A 948 27.08 -33.53 17.94
CA ALA A 948 26.61 -34.91 17.90
C ALA A 948 25.07 -34.99 18.05
N LEU A 949 24.47 -34.12 18.86
CA LEU A 949 23.01 -34.02 19.01
C LEU A 949 22.35 -33.47 17.72
N LEU A 950 22.97 -32.49 17.07
CA LEU A 950 22.47 -31.92 15.80
C LEU A 950 22.52 -32.95 14.66
N LEU A 951 23.60 -33.72 14.55
CA LEU A 951 23.75 -34.80 13.59
C LEU A 951 22.75 -35.95 13.83
N GLY A 952 22.45 -36.24 15.12
CA GLY A 952 21.49 -37.26 15.49
C GLY A 952 20.03 -36.80 15.29
N ALA A 953 19.71 -35.54 15.57
CA ALA A 953 18.36 -35.00 15.45
C ALA A 953 17.96 -34.69 13.99
N HIS A 954 18.92 -34.36 13.12
CA HIS A 954 18.63 -33.95 11.72
C HIS A 954 19.57 -34.61 10.71
N PRO A 955 19.54 -35.93 10.56
CA PRO A 955 20.47 -36.68 9.70
C PRO A 955 20.37 -36.30 8.21
N ALA A 956 19.17 -35.99 7.73
CA ALA A 956 18.95 -35.57 6.34
C ALA A 956 19.55 -34.19 6.05
N THR A 957 19.42 -33.25 7.00
CA THR A 957 19.99 -31.91 6.89
C THR A 957 21.51 -31.95 7.01
N ALA A 958 22.06 -32.78 7.88
CA ALA A 958 23.48 -32.99 8.00
C ALA A 958 24.08 -33.60 6.70
N SER A 959 23.39 -34.53 6.06
CA SER A 959 23.79 -35.10 4.77
C SER A 959 23.76 -34.04 3.66
N ALA A 960 22.74 -33.21 3.60
CA ALA A 960 22.64 -32.13 2.62
C ALA A 960 23.75 -31.07 2.79
N VAL A 961 24.09 -30.71 4.03
CA VAL A 961 25.20 -29.77 4.33
C VAL A 961 26.56 -30.40 3.94
N VAL A 962 26.76 -31.67 4.17
CA VAL A 962 27.97 -32.39 3.75
C VAL A 962 28.10 -32.43 2.23
N GLU A 963 27.00 -32.66 1.49
CA GLU A 963 26.99 -32.65 0.02
C GLU A 963 27.29 -31.22 -0.51
N LEU A 964 26.73 -30.19 0.07
CA LEU A 964 26.96 -28.79 -0.28
C LEU A 964 28.44 -28.40 -0.07
N LEU A 965 28.99 -28.74 1.08
CA LEU A 965 30.39 -28.45 1.41
C LEU A 965 31.39 -29.31 0.59
N ALA A 966 31.07 -30.54 0.23
CA ALA A 966 31.86 -31.38 -0.65
C ALA A 966 31.84 -30.89 -2.11
N GLY A 967 30.72 -30.32 -2.57
CA GLY A 967 30.58 -29.75 -3.91
C GLY A 967 31.41 -28.48 -4.13
N THR A 968 31.64 -27.68 -3.07
CA THR A 968 32.50 -26.47 -3.16
C THR A 968 34.00 -26.77 -3.14
N ALA A 969 34.43 -27.94 -2.72
CA ALA A 969 35.83 -28.34 -2.74
C ALA A 969 36.32 -28.83 -4.11
N GLY A 970 35.42 -29.05 -5.08
CA GLY A 970 35.75 -29.52 -6.43
C GLY A 970 35.94 -28.43 -7.49
N SER A 971 35.77 -27.15 -7.14
CA SER A 971 35.95 -26.00 -8.06
C SER A 971 37.02 -25.01 -7.57
N ARG A 972 38.24 -25.49 -7.44
CA ARG A 972 39.45 -24.65 -7.42
C ARG A 972 40.40 -25.10 -8.51
#